data_0f61ed2f2355fc9a474f3d56328d4ef8
#
_entry.id   0f61ed2f2355fc9a474f3d56328d4ef8
#
_cell.length_a   1.000
_cell.length_b   1.000
_cell.length_c   1.000
_cell.angle_alpha   90.00
_cell.angle_beta   90.00
_cell.angle_gamma   90.00
#
_symmetry.space_group_name_H-M   'P 1'
#
loop_
_entity.id
_entity.type
_entity.pdbx_description
1 polymer ?
#
loop_
_entity_poly.entity_id
_entity_poly.type
_entity_poly.pdbx_seq_one_letter_code
_entity_poly.pdbx_strand_id
1 'polypeptide(L)'
;MKNLYLIIGLIIISSCGGGGGGGSSAPDVPLVPFSLNIGLQSFSINEDETYTGSLSATANETVTLEYAITSNTTNGTLTLGSGGSITYQPNSNYNGSDSFQYSVTAVEKSVTKNATVNITVNAVDDVPTISFENSNSFSKDSLFFEESLSFRVSVQDVDTDIDSLTFDALIGDQLISASFNSDNNSNGSGEILINLNEIQTAGFYPAQLRAFDGSNRGILPFEGWFVSNKTTVTIQQDNDPEDGFDGNDKTPKQYLVYYLSGSPTSKGATKYLFVGDSLSGQSDVDLYRLALIASVNKLNDSDASDFFSQDYFSIISAEPIDPDGTSPIGVRTGCYDWDEDVYCIGEIDDSIFGVLLDDYTLVSTLTRVQGRGVNLGYKNIQRIRDTDPERTSNTLMHELGHAHGYMGDEYSTDDDRDVSAYADDNPNTSTQSDVTLLKWNHHIADQFNVLGKDIKVCYNYSDGTIADWYDTGITISECDCFVNEWDDQGNFIQKNPACSGVGHFEGNYYGDFDNFRPTFCSIMNRCNSGGYGKVNVEAFAIGSIQNQGFYDSWDDVDFAFTENNAAWQMTLVNADYDTSKITLKWYINGVEDPSLQNQTSVIFNRPADNGVAIYTAKAVDLTGTITAIDDVLDNNDFYKGLFQSYFFWCADYDRNDGSCNDWRYDPDPSQYSSFDYGYMDGPLGLTWGINWAKW
;
A
#
# COMPACT_ATOMS: atom_id res chain seq x y z
N MET A 1 -6.61 38.17 -18.36
CA MET A 1 -7.38 39.37 -17.95
C MET A 1 -6.71 40.60 -18.50
N LYS A 2 -7.50 41.43 -19.08
CA LYS A 2 -7.31 42.81 -19.59
C LYS A 2 -6.71 42.97 -20.95
N ASN A 3 -7.65 43.09 -21.89
CA ASN A 3 -7.52 43.76 -23.19
C ASN A 3 -7.15 45.24 -23.03
N LEU A 4 -6.31 45.73 -23.91
CA LEU A 4 -6.19 47.16 -24.16
C LEU A 4 -6.30 47.41 -25.66
N TYR A 5 -7.43 47.95 -26.06
CA TYR A 5 -7.65 48.51 -27.40
C TYR A 5 -7.07 49.91 -27.49
N LEU A 6 -6.28 50.17 -28.53
CA LEU A 6 -5.90 51.53 -28.92
C LEU A 6 -6.64 51.91 -30.20
N ILE A 7 -7.55 52.85 -30.09
CA ILE A 7 -8.25 53.49 -31.20
C ILE A 7 -7.42 54.70 -31.61
N ILE A 8 -7.00 54.74 -32.87
CA ILE A 8 -6.44 55.94 -33.48
C ILE A 8 -7.52 56.54 -34.41
N GLY A 9 -7.97 57.69 -34.06
CA GLY A 9 -8.98 58.43 -34.80
C GLY A 9 -8.43 59.09 -36.04
N LEU A 10 -9.26 59.04 -37.08
CA LEU A 10 -9.08 59.69 -38.36
C LEU A 10 -9.55 61.15 -38.26
N ILE A 11 -8.68 62.10 -38.50
CA ILE A 11 -9.05 63.51 -38.63
C ILE A 11 -9.18 63.83 -40.11
N ILE A 12 -10.37 64.10 -40.57
CA ILE A 12 -10.66 64.67 -41.89
C ILE A 12 -10.69 66.21 -41.75
N ILE A 13 -9.85 66.86 -42.48
CA ILE A 13 -9.96 68.28 -42.64
C ILE A 13 -10.34 68.56 -44.11
N SER A 14 -11.52 69.05 -44.38
CA SER A 14 -11.95 69.56 -45.64
C SER A 14 -11.66 71.08 -45.66
N SER A 15 -11.00 71.52 -46.67
CA SER A 15 -10.96 72.92 -47.01
C SER A 15 -11.30 73.08 -48.47
N CYS A 16 -12.34 73.82 -48.75
CA CYS A 16 -12.81 74.20 -50.03
C CYS A 16 -12.28 75.62 -50.33
N GLY A 17 -11.83 75.85 -51.57
CA GLY A 17 -11.45 77.18 -52.04
C GLY A 17 -11.07 77.18 -53.54
N GLY A 18 -11.91 77.79 -54.29
CA GLY A 18 -11.97 77.74 -55.76
C GLY A 18 -11.11 78.66 -56.53
N GLY A 19 -11.09 78.39 -57.80
CA GLY A 19 -11.08 79.39 -58.88
C GLY A 19 -9.78 79.62 -59.69
N GLY A 20 -9.84 79.40 -60.96
CA GLY A 20 -9.03 80.10 -61.90
C GLY A 20 -8.30 79.26 -63.00
N GLY A 21 -8.81 79.33 -64.18
CA GLY A 21 -8.30 78.60 -65.37
C GLY A 21 -6.92 79.01 -65.87
N GLY A 22 -6.27 78.06 -66.52
CA GLY A 22 -5.02 78.23 -67.23
C GLY A 22 -4.56 76.90 -67.80
N GLY A 23 -4.69 76.67 -69.11
CA GLY A 23 -4.17 75.51 -69.78
C GLY A 23 -2.69 75.36 -69.57
N SER A 24 -2.28 74.28 -69.00
CA SER A 24 -0.88 73.83 -69.01
C SER A 24 -0.90 72.33 -69.18
N SER A 25 -0.13 71.88 -70.16
CA SER A 25 0.19 70.47 -70.39
C SER A 25 0.59 69.82 -69.06
N ALA A 26 -0.08 68.75 -68.77
CA ALA A 26 0.24 67.93 -67.59
C ALA A 26 1.73 67.56 -67.66
N PRO A 27 2.48 67.76 -66.60
CA PRO A 27 3.82 67.22 -66.55
C PRO A 27 3.75 65.71 -66.67
N ASP A 28 4.57 65.16 -67.54
CA ASP A 28 4.82 63.72 -67.56
C ASP A 28 5.15 63.27 -66.14
N VAL A 29 4.21 62.66 -65.51
CA VAL A 29 4.50 61.99 -64.25
C VAL A 29 5.43 60.84 -64.59
N PRO A 30 6.68 60.84 -64.07
CA PRO A 30 7.59 59.75 -64.38
C PRO A 30 6.90 58.45 -64.01
N LEU A 31 6.70 57.56 -64.97
CA LEU A 31 6.21 56.23 -64.69
C LEU A 31 7.19 55.58 -63.75
N VAL A 32 6.74 55.39 -62.48
CA VAL A 32 7.54 54.65 -61.52
C VAL A 32 7.68 53.23 -62.05
N PRO A 33 8.91 52.76 -62.32
CA PRO A 33 9.10 51.42 -62.85
C PRO A 33 8.48 50.38 -61.88
N PHE A 34 7.88 49.36 -62.47
CA PHE A 34 7.37 48.27 -61.65
C PHE A 34 8.50 47.64 -60.79
N SER A 35 8.25 47.49 -59.49
CA SER A 35 9.19 46.86 -58.56
C SER A 35 8.53 45.79 -57.79
N LEU A 36 9.20 44.67 -57.68
CA LEU A 36 8.82 43.53 -56.91
C LEU A 36 9.89 43.27 -55.84
N ASN A 37 9.55 43.32 -54.54
CA ASN A 37 10.48 43.09 -53.44
C ASN A 37 10.12 41.79 -52.77
N ILE A 38 11.13 41.01 -52.44
CA ILE A 38 11.00 39.72 -51.76
C ILE A 38 11.22 39.95 -50.27
N GLY A 39 10.36 39.30 -49.42
CA GLY A 39 10.38 39.47 -47.98
C GLY A 39 11.22 38.42 -47.23
N LEU A 40 10.74 37.22 -47.09
CA LEU A 40 11.42 36.21 -46.28
C LEU A 40 12.73 35.75 -46.89
N GLN A 41 13.84 35.86 -46.16
CA GLN A 41 15.18 35.42 -46.59
C GLN A 41 15.85 34.46 -45.59
N SER A 42 15.38 34.37 -44.35
CA SER A 42 15.87 33.43 -43.36
C SER A 42 14.89 33.25 -42.24
N PHE A 43 14.99 32.11 -41.58
CA PHE A 43 14.37 31.81 -40.27
C PHE A 43 15.22 30.81 -39.49
N SER A 44 14.96 30.74 -38.19
CA SER A 44 15.53 29.73 -37.30
C SER A 44 14.43 28.90 -36.68
N ILE A 45 14.70 27.64 -36.43
CA ILE A 45 13.82 26.69 -35.79
C ILE A 45 14.70 25.74 -34.97
N ASN A 46 14.15 25.12 -33.93
CA ASN A 46 14.81 24.02 -33.27
C ASN A 46 14.61 22.72 -34.06
N GLU A 47 15.55 21.81 -33.97
CA GLU A 47 15.31 20.46 -34.49
C GLU A 47 14.08 19.82 -33.88
N ASP A 48 13.49 18.84 -34.56
CA ASP A 48 12.25 18.15 -34.22
C ASP A 48 10.98 19.00 -34.12
N GLU A 49 11.10 20.32 -34.30
CA GLU A 49 9.96 21.22 -34.39
C GLU A 49 9.53 21.44 -35.84
N THR A 50 8.29 21.84 -36.03
CA THR A 50 7.77 22.21 -37.34
C THR A 50 7.63 23.72 -37.46
N TYR A 51 8.32 24.32 -38.44
CA TYR A 51 8.14 25.73 -38.76
C TYR A 51 6.95 25.93 -39.68
N THR A 52 6.10 26.89 -39.35
CA THR A 52 5.04 27.39 -40.21
C THR A 52 5.20 28.88 -40.42
N GLY A 53 5.22 29.30 -41.67
CA GLY A 53 5.41 30.70 -42.03
C GLY A 53 4.82 31.02 -43.41
N SER A 54 5.20 32.17 -43.97
CA SER A 54 4.75 32.56 -45.28
C SER A 54 5.86 33.23 -46.04
N LEU A 55 6.06 32.83 -47.28
CA LEU A 55 6.81 33.61 -48.27
C LEU A 55 6.05 34.91 -48.51
N SER A 56 6.77 36.02 -48.52
CA SER A 56 6.16 37.34 -48.73
C SER A 56 6.88 38.08 -49.84
N ALA A 57 6.11 38.82 -50.60
CA ALA A 57 6.63 39.77 -51.57
C ALA A 57 5.72 41.00 -51.65
N THR A 58 6.26 42.12 -51.96
CA THR A 58 5.52 43.39 -52.17
C THR A 58 5.79 43.97 -53.50
N ALA A 59 4.78 44.45 -54.16
CA ALA A 59 4.87 45.17 -55.39
C ALA A 59 4.39 46.62 -55.22
N ASN A 60 4.92 47.54 -55.98
CA ASN A 60 4.48 48.96 -55.97
C ASN A 60 3.16 49.18 -56.70
N GLU A 61 2.63 48.16 -57.33
CA GLU A 61 1.30 48.13 -57.99
C GLU A 61 0.53 46.90 -57.50
N THR A 62 -0.82 46.91 -57.60
CA THR A 62 -1.67 45.74 -57.27
C THR A 62 -1.51 44.70 -58.34
N VAL A 63 -0.97 43.54 -57.99
CA VAL A 63 -0.74 42.39 -58.86
C VAL A 63 -1.03 41.08 -58.08
N THR A 64 -1.35 40.06 -58.86
CA THR A 64 -1.43 38.71 -58.35
C THR A 64 -0.02 38.12 -58.21
N LEU A 65 0.32 37.60 -56.99
CA LEU A 65 1.62 37.01 -56.75
C LEU A 65 1.47 35.48 -56.68
N GLU A 66 2.24 34.79 -57.51
CA GLU A 66 2.35 33.34 -57.53
C GLU A 66 3.72 32.90 -56.99
N TYR A 67 3.72 31.93 -56.12
CA TYR A 67 4.93 31.39 -55.48
C TYR A 67 5.20 29.97 -55.97
N ALA A 68 6.45 29.63 -56.20
CA ALA A 68 6.89 28.28 -56.56
C ALA A 68 8.25 27.95 -55.93
N ILE A 69 8.41 26.76 -55.42
CA ILE A 69 9.72 26.26 -54.95
C ILE A 69 10.54 25.89 -56.21
N THR A 70 11.75 26.44 -56.31
CA THR A 70 12.67 26.20 -57.44
C THR A 70 13.83 25.28 -57.08
N SER A 71 14.19 25.20 -55.76
CA SER A 71 15.09 24.21 -55.19
C SER A 71 14.60 23.88 -53.81
N ASN A 72 14.49 22.60 -53.52
CA ASN A 72 13.98 22.13 -52.22
C ASN A 72 15.09 22.07 -51.17
N THR A 73 14.69 21.92 -49.90
CA THR A 73 15.59 21.66 -48.77
C THR A 73 16.27 20.29 -48.91
N THR A 74 17.42 20.13 -48.26
CA THR A 74 18.19 18.87 -48.27
C THR A 74 17.98 18.07 -46.99
N ASN A 75 17.82 18.77 -45.86
CA ASN A 75 17.84 18.19 -44.53
C ASN A 75 16.46 18.28 -43.84
N GLY A 76 15.40 18.41 -44.63
CA GLY A 76 14.04 18.45 -44.11
C GLY A 76 13.00 18.42 -45.22
N THR A 77 11.74 18.31 -44.84
CA THR A 77 10.59 18.30 -45.75
C THR A 77 9.97 19.71 -45.79
N LEU A 78 9.97 20.34 -46.99
CA LEU A 78 9.34 21.63 -47.22
C LEU A 78 8.06 21.44 -48.03
N THR A 79 6.97 22.05 -47.58
CA THR A 79 5.71 22.12 -48.34
C THR A 79 5.34 23.57 -48.59
N LEU A 80 4.85 23.87 -49.82
CA LEU A 80 4.31 25.16 -50.20
C LEU A 80 2.78 25.04 -50.33
N GLY A 81 2.06 25.81 -49.55
CA GLY A 81 0.61 25.93 -49.61
C GLY A 81 0.14 27.15 -50.40
N SER A 82 -1.14 27.35 -50.45
CA SER A 82 -1.76 28.48 -51.17
C SER A 82 -1.31 29.84 -50.60
N GLY A 83 -1.14 30.83 -51.46
CA GLY A 83 -0.77 32.18 -51.03
C GLY A 83 0.65 32.34 -50.47
N GLY A 84 1.54 31.37 -50.72
CA GLY A 84 2.91 31.43 -50.26
C GLY A 84 3.11 30.90 -48.83
N SER A 85 2.12 30.24 -48.20
CA SER A 85 2.32 29.58 -46.89
C SER A 85 3.33 28.44 -47.05
N ILE A 86 4.22 28.31 -46.08
CA ILE A 86 5.20 27.22 -46.05
C ILE A 86 5.17 26.49 -44.73
N THR A 87 5.43 25.20 -44.82
CA THR A 87 5.73 24.36 -43.66
C THR A 87 7.05 23.67 -43.90
N TYR A 88 7.96 23.76 -42.95
CA TYR A 88 9.25 23.09 -43.00
C TYR A 88 9.41 22.25 -41.73
N GLN A 89 9.74 20.98 -41.93
CA GLN A 89 10.10 20.05 -40.85
C GLN A 89 11.51 19.53 -41.10
N PRO A 90 12.48 19.78 -40.22
CA PRO A 90 13.78 19.14 -40.28
C PRO A 90 13.67 17.62 -40.28
N ASN A 91 14.66 16.93 -40.81
CA ASN A 91 14.82 15.50 -40.52
C ASN A 91 15.03 15.31 -39.02
N SER A 92 14.59 14.19 -38.46
CA SER A 92 14.77 13.90 -37.04
C SER A 92 16.23 14.08 -36.63
N ASN A 93 16.45 14.76 -35.51
CA ASN A 93 17.76 15.00 -34.91
C ASN A 93 18.75 15.72 -35.88
N TYR A 94 18.27 16.49 -36.80
CA TYR A 94 19.10 17.29 -37.68
C TYR A 94 19.26 18.70 -37.14
N ASN A 95 20.43 19.08 -36.77
CA ASN A 95 20.85 20.45 -36.48
C ASN A 95 21.85 20.95 -37.50
N GLY A 96 21.87 22.24 -37.78
CA GLY A 96 22.74 22.85 -38.76
C GLY A 96 22.01 23.77 -39.74
N SER A 97 22.65 24.00 -40.88
CA SER A 97 22.11 24.89 -41.92
C SER A 97 21.40 24.12 -43.02
N ASP A 98 20.25 24.59 -43.43
CA ASP A 98 19.56 24.15 -44.63
C ASP A 98 19.12 25.36 -45.45
N SER A 99 18.63 25.15 -46.65
CA SER A 99 18.16 26.24 -47.49
C SER A 99 17.24 25.72 -48.59
N PHE A 100 16.42 26.62 -49.11
CA PHE A 100 15.63 26.38 -50.30
C PHE A 100 15.57 27.63 -51.17
N GLN A 101 15.23 27.45 -52.44
CA GLN A 101 15.02 28.57 -53.35
C GLN A 101 13.56 28.62 -53.81
N TYR A 102 13.06 29.82 -53.96
CA TYR A 102 11.73 30.05 -54.50
C TYR A 102 11.68 31.19 -55.47
N SER A 103 10.70 31.18 -56.36
CA SER A 103 10.36 32.26 -57.23
C SER A 103 9.03 32.89 -56.83
N VAL A 104 8.94 34.20 -57.05
CA VAL A 104 7.71 34.98 -56.99
C VAL A 104 7.46 35.62 -58.35
N THR A 105 6.30 35.34 -58.92
CA THR A 105 5.88 35.91 -60.22
C THR A 105 4.73 36.88 -60.02
N ALA A 106 4.89 38.10 -60.42
CA ALA A 106 3.83 39.09 -60.62
C ALA A 106 3.11 38.78 -61.91
N VAL A 107 1.99 38.09 -61.86
CA VAL A 107 1.34 37.51 -63.05
C VAL A 107 1.03 38.52 -64.11
N GLU A 108 0.41 39.67 -63.80
CA GLU A 108 -0.03 40.72 -64.73
C GLU A 108 1.12 41.46 -65.34
N LYS A 109 2.30 41.39 -64.75
CA LYS A 109 3.52 42.03 -65.24
C LYS A 109 4.51 41.07 -65.92
N SER A 110 4.32 39.80 -65.79
CA SER A 110 5.22 38.74 -66.23
C SER A 110 6.66 38.92 -65.67
N VAL A 111 6.78 39.43 -64.45
CA VAL A 111 8.06 39.65 -63.77
C VAL A 111 8.24 38.62 -62.70
N THR A 112 9.32 37.85 -62.82
CA THR A 112 9.69 36.82 -61.83
C THR A 112 10.97 37.24 -61.11
N LYS A 113 11.00 37.07 -59.79
CA LYS A 113 12.19 37.16 -58.93
C LYS A 113 12.44 35.91 -58.20
N ASN A 114 13.68 35.51 -58.01
CA ASN A 114 14.11 34.38 -57.22
C ASN A 114 14.76 34.87 -55.94
N ALA A 115 14.59 34.06 -54.88
CA ALA A 115 15.26 34.27 -53.60
C ALA A 115 15.66 32.92 -52.96
N THR A 116 16.70 33.00 -52.16
CA THR A 116 17.10 31.89 -51.28
C THR A 116 16.63 32.20 -49.88
N VAL A 117 16.06 31.21 -49.21
CA VAL A 117 15.77 31.24 -47.78
C VAL A 117 16.80 30.36 -47.09
N ASN A 118 17.54 30.96 -46.17
CA ASN A 118 18.47 30.24 -45.33
C ASN A 118 17.75 29.82 -44.06
N ILE A 119 17.91 28.55 -43.69
CA ILE A 119 17.32 27.95 -42.47
C ILE A 119 18.45 27.64 -41.50
N THR A 120 18.29 28.04 -40.26
CA THR A 120 19.14 27.60 -39.16
C THR A 120 18.32 26.67 -38.28
N VAL A 121 18.70 25.42 -38.22
CA VAL A 121 18.13 24.45 -37.30
C VAL A 121 19.05 24.41 -36.08
N ASN A 122 18.52 24.83 -34.94
CA ASN A 122 19.25 24.86 -33.67
C ASN A 122 19.26 23.47 -33.06
N ALA A 123 20.36 23.06 -32.47
CA ALA A 123 20.43 21.88 -31.66
C ALA A 123 19.55 22.03 -30.40
N VAL A 124 18.87 20.98 -30.06
CA VAL A 124 18.15 20.80 -28.79
C VAL A 124 18.70 19.52 -28.16
N ASP A 125 18.95 19.57 -26.88
CA ASP A 125 19.49 18.46 -26.14
C ASP A 125 18.42 17.35 -25.99
N ASP A 126 18.66 16.19 -26.59
CA ASP A 126 17.73 15.06 -26.63
C ASP A 126 17.76 14.28 -25.32
N VAL A 127 16.66 13.61 -24.99
CA VAL A 127 16.59 12.76 -23.81
C VAL A 127 17.28 11.42 -24.07
N PRO A 128 18.20 10.98 -23.20
CA PRO A 128 18.80 9.65 -23.33
C PRO A 128 17.71 8.57 -23.39
N THR A 129 17.88 7.61 -24.27
CA THR A 129 17.01 6.43 -24.32
C THR A 129 17.70 5.24 -23.65
N ILE A 130 16.94 4.52 -22.81
CA ILE A 130 17.42 3.32 -22.12
C ILE A 130 16.35 2.21 -22.24
N SER A 131 16.79 1.00 -22.58
CA SER A 131 15.89 -0.15 -22.72
C SER A 131 16.59 -1.44 -22.30
N PHE A 132 15.83 -2.43 -21.81
CA PHE A 132 16.36 -3.77 -21.54
C PHE A 132 16.69 -4.48 -22.86
N GLU A 133 17.84 -5.12 -22.93
CA GLU A 133 18.22 -5.94 -24.10
C GLU A 133 17.47 -7.28 -24.12
N ASN A 134 17.11 -7.80 -22.95
CA ASN A 134 16.33 -9.00 -22.81
C ASN A 134 14.89 -8.64 -22.39
N SER A 135 13.93 -9.46 -22.74
CA SER A 135 12.54 -9.31 -22.30
C SER A 135 12.42 -9.66 -20.81
N ASN A 136 12.98 -8.82 -19.94
CA ASN A 136 12.77 -8.92 -18.52
C ASN A 136 11.37 -8.38 -18.21
N SER A 137 10.49 -9.22 -17.71
CA SER A 137 9.22 -8.80 -17.12
C SER A 137 9.37 -8.77 -15.61
N PHE A 138 9.25 -7.59 -15.04
CA PHE A 138 9.21 -7.40 -13.59
C PHE A 138 7.76 -7.21 -13.16
N SER A 139 7.42 -7.77 -12.01
CA SER A 139 6.05 -7.76 -11.48
C SER A 139 6.09 -7.77 -9.97
N LYS A 140 4.91 -7.74 -9.34
CA LYS A 140 4.77 -7.90 -7.90
C LYS A 140 5.34 -9.21 -7.34
N ASP A 141 5.66 -10.19 -8.20
CA ASP A 141 6.30 -11.45 -7.78
C ASP A 141 7.83 -11.41 -7.89
N SER A 142 8.40 -10.28 -8.36
CA SER A 142 9.86 -10.13 -8.46
C SER A 142 10.46 -9.81 -7.12
N LEU A 143 11.47 -10.59 -6.71
CA LEU A 143 12.24 -10.37 -5.48
C LEU A 143 13.68 -10.02 -5.81
N PHE A 144 14.12 -8.85 -5.39
CA PHE A 144 15.49 -8.38 -5.50
C PHE A 144 16.21 -8.61 -4.18
N PHE A 145 16.89 -9.74 -4.11
CA PHE A 145 17.46 -10.27 -2.88
C PHE A 145 18.98 -10.08 -2.80
N GLU A 146 19.68 -10.07 -3.92
CA GLU A 146 21.14 -10.02 -3.97
C GLU A 146 21.68 -8.68 -3.43
N GLU A 147 22.99 -8.59 -3.17
CA GLU A 147 23.64 -7.35 -2.75
C GLU A 147 23.74 -6.32 -3.89
N SER A 148 23.75 -6.82 -5.11
CA SER A 148 23.77 -6.01 -6.32
C SER A 148 22.87 -6.60 -7.38
N LEU A 149 22.20 -5.72 -8.11
CA LEU A 149 21.33 -6.07 -9.22
C LEU A 149 21.96 -5.63 -10.53
N SER A 150 22.02 -6.55 -11.49
CA SER A 150 22.62 -6.33 -12.80
C SER A 150 21.56 -6.44 -13.90
N PHE A 151 21.55 -5.46 -14.81
CA PHE A 151 20.68 -5.44 -15.99
C PHE A 151 21.48 -5.26 -17.26
N ARG A 152 21.21 -6.08 -18.26
CA ARG A 152 21.68 -5.86 -19.63
C ARG A 152 20.75 -4.82 -20.30
N VAL A 153 21.34 -3.71 -20.72
CA VAL A 153 20.61 -2.58 -21.31
C VAL A 153 21.28 -2.09 -22.58
N SER A 154 20.48 -1.47 -23.43
CA SER A 154 20.94 -0.61 -24.53
C SER A 154 20.64 0.83 -24.15
N VAL A 155 21.64 1.69 -24.25
CA VAL A 155 21.55 3.11 -23.95
C VAL A 155 21.96 3.87 -25.20
N GLN A 156 21.21 4.90 -25.59
CA GLN A 156 21.50 5.75 -26.70
C GLN A 156 21.18 7.20 -26.35
N ASP A 157 22.03 8.08 -26.82
CA ASP A 157 21.84 9.52 -26.76
C ASP A 157 22.33 10.10 -28.07
N VAL A 158 21.67 11.13 -28.59
CA VAL A 158 22.00 11.72 -29.89
C VAL A 158 23.13 12.72 -29.76
N ASP A 159 23.15 13.48 -28.69
CA ASP A 159 24.00 14.63 -28.50
C ASP A 159 25.14 14.36 -27.53
N THR A 160 24.95 13.39 -26.62
CA THR A 160 25.90 13.08 -25.56
C THR A 160 26.54 11.72 -25.77
N ASP A 161 27.87 11.68 -25.67
CA ASP A 161 28.58 10.41 -25.71
C ASP A 161 28.20 9.54 -24.53
N ILE A 162 27.92 8.25 -24.76
CA ILE A 162 27.47 7.28 -23.75
C ILE A 162 28.41 7.22 -22.56
N ASP A 163 29.72 7.37 -22.82
CA ASP A 163 30.73 7.35 -21.73
C ASP A 163 30.67 8.62 -20.83
N SER A 164 29.92 9.63 -21.24
CA SER A 164 29.68 10.87 -20.48
C SER A 164 28.38 10.83 -19.69
N LEU A 165 27.50 9.87 -19.95
CA LEU A 165 26.26 9.69 -19.20
C LEU A 165 26.52 9.24 -17.77
N THR A 166 25.69 9.69 -16.88
CA THR A 166 25.67 9.21 -15.48
C THR A 166 24.43 8.40 -15.22
N PHE A 167 24.53 7.44 -14.30
CA PHE A 167 23.46 6.48 -14.03
C PHE A 167 23.11 6.44 -12.56
N ASP A 168 21.83 6.33 -12.27
CA ASP A 168 21.31 6.05 -10.94
C ASP A 168 20.06 5.15 -11.03
N ALA A 169 19.58 4.67 -9.89
CA ALA A 169 18.30 4.01 -9.76
C ALA A 169 17.46 4.74 -8.70
N LEU A 170 16.20 4.98 -9.01
CA LEU A 170 15.22 5.46 -8.05
C LEU A 170 14.30 4.30 -7.68
N ILE A 171 14.34 3.85 -6.42
CA ILE A 171 13.56 2.74 -5.88
C ILE A 171 12.62 3.32 -4.83
N GLY A 172 11.31 3.43 -5.15
CA GLY A 172 10.41 4.25 -4.39
C GLY A 172 10.88 5.71 -4.38
N ASP A 173 11.24 6.23 -3.21
CA ASP A 173 11.84 7.54 -3.01
C ASP A 173 13.36 7.49 -2.70
N GLN A 174 13.93 6.29 -2.65
CA GLN A 174 15.35 6.05 -2.33
C GLN A 174 16.20 6.16 -3.61
N LEU A 175 17.17 7.06 -3.58
CA LEU A 175 18.14 7.22 -4.66
C LEU A 175 19.34 6.29 -4.42
N ILE A 176 19.56 5.36 -5.35
CA ILE A 176 20.60 4.32 -5.27
C ILE A 176 21.64 4.56 -6.35
N SER A 177 22.89 4.43 -6.02
CA SER A 177 23.98 4.53 -6.99
C SER A 177 23.96 3.39 -8.00
N ALA A 178 24.19 3.73 -9.27
CA ALA A 178 24.32 2.76 -10.35
C ALA A 178 25.59 3.02 -11.16
N SER A 179 26.16 1.96 -11.70
CA SER A 179 27.31 2.03 -12.61
C SER A 179 26.99 1.33 -13.93
N PHE A 180 27.45 1.91 -15.02
CA PHE A 180 27.28 1.34 -16.36
C PHE A 180 28.64 0.85 -16.88
N ASN A 181 28.67 -0.42 -17.30
CA ASN A 181 29.82 -1.05 -17.94
C ASN A 181 29.49 -1.27 -19.43
N SER A 182 29.99 -0.41 -20.29
CA SER A 182 29.80 -0.51 -21.73
C SER A 182 30.54 -1.71 -22.32
N ASP A 183 29.91 -2.40 -23.26
CA ASP A 183 30.56 -3.47 -24.05
C ASP A 183 31.58 -2.94 -25.07
N ASN A 184 31.88 -1.63 -25.07
CA ASN A 184 32.73 -0.95 -26.05
C ASN A 184 32.28 -1.16 -27.52
N ASN A 185 30.98 -1.33 -27.73
CA ASN A 185 30.40 -1.41 -29.05
C ASN A 185 29.61 -0.13 -29.38
N SER A 186 29.48 0.18 -30.65
CA SER A 186 28.79 1.38 -31.13
C SER A 186 27.26 1.35 -30.91
N ASN A 187 26.73 0.30 -30.26
CA ASN A 187 25.29 0.12 -30.08
C ASN A 187 24.83 0.54 -28.67
N GLY A 188 25.74 1.02 -27.82
CA GLY A 188 25.39 1.41 -26.46
C GLY A 188 24.96 0.25 -25.55
N SER A 189 25.25 -0.98 -25.93
CA SER A 189 24.99 -2.15 -25.11
C SER A 189 25.94 -2.20 -23.92
N GLY A 190 25.43 -2.61 -22.78
CA GLY A 190 26.23 -2.73 -21.58
C GLY A 190 25.45 -3.30 -20.39
N GLU A 191 26.10 -3.30 -19.25
CA GLU A 191 25.54 -3.77 -18.01
C GLU A 191 25.44 -2.63 -17.01
N ILE A 192 24.22 -2.38 -16.50
CA ILE A 192 24.00 -1.50 -15.34
C ILE A 192 24.02 -2.34 -14.09
N LEU A 193 24.85 -1.95 -13.12
CA LEU A 193 24.95 -2.54 -11.81
C LEU A 193 24.43 -1.56 -10.75
N ILE A 194 23.50 -2.00 -9.92
CA ILE A 194 22.90 -1.25 -8.82
C ILE A 194 23.35 -1.90 -7.49
N ASN A 195 23.74 -1.08 -6.51
CA ASN A 195 24.11 -1.56 -5.18
C ASN A 195 22.89 -1.57 -4.25
N LEU A 196 22.27 -2.75 -4.08
CA LEU A 196 21.06 -2.88 -3.24
C LEU A 196 21.35 -2.77 -1.72
N ASN A 197 22.61 -2.82 -1.28
CA ASN A 197 22.95 -2.57 0.12
C ASN A 197 22.70 -1.11 0.57
N GLU A 198 22.44 -0.20 -0.38
CA GLU A 198 22.07 1.18 -0.08
C GLU A 198 20.59 1.34 0.33
N ILE A 199 19.77 0.32 0.13
CA ILE A 199 18.35 0.33 0.49
C ILE A 199 18.19 0.32 2.00
N GLN A 200 17.57 1.36 2.54
CA GLN A 200 17.37 1.55 3.97
C GLN A 200 16.05 0.93 4.46
N THR A 201 15.01 1.02 3.65
CA THR A 201 13.69 0.50 3.96
C THR A 201 13.28 -0.51 2.91
N ALA A 202 12.99 -1.71 3.36
CA ALA A 202 12.49 -2.78 2.49
C ALA A 202 11.02 -2.55 2.12
N GLY A 203 10.61 -3.11 0.99
CA GLY A 203 9.22 -3.06 0.54
C GLY A 203 9.05 -3.36 -0.93
N PHE A 204 7.79 -3.34 -1.37
CA PHE A 204 7.45 -3.34 -2.78
C PHE A 204 7.51 -1.92 -3.32
N TYR A 205 8.33 -1.69 -4.33
CA TYR A 205 8.49 -0.36 -4.91
C TYR A 205 8.41 -0.38 -6.44
N PRO A 206 7.75 0.64 -7.03
CA PRO A 206 8.06 1.04 -8.38
C PRO A 206 9.48 1.57 -8.41
N ALA A 207 10.24 1.20 -9.43
CA ALA A 207 11.64 1.54 -9.58
C ALA A 207 11.95 2.03 -10.99
N GLN A 208 13.02 2.79 -11.13
CA GLN A 208 13.46 3.36 -12.38
C GLN A 208 14.99 3.28 -12.48
N LEU A 209 15.49 2.67 -13.55
CA LEU A 209 16.84 2.94 -14.01
C LEU A 209 16.85 4.26 -14.77
N ARG A 210 17.81 5.11 -14.52
CA ARG A 210 17.88 6.43 -15.15
C ARG A 210 19.26 6.69 -15.72
N ALA A 211 19.28 7.19 -16.95
CA ALA A 211 20.47 7.70 -17.61
C ALA A 211 20.35 9.23 -17.69
N PHE A 212 21.38 9.96 -17.33
CA PHE A 212 21.38 11.42 -17.26
C PHE A 212 22.54 12.00 -18.06
N ASP A 213 22.25 12.91 -18.99
CA ASP A 213 23.20 13.59 -19.87
C ASP A 213 23.74 14.90 -19.30
N GLY A 214 23.21 15.39 -18.19
CA GLY A 214 23.49 16.68 -17.58
C GLY A 214 22.30 17.64 -17.61
N SER A 215 21.36 17.42 -18.51
CA SER A 215 20.15 18.23 -18.72
C SER A 215 18.87 17.40 -18.56
N ASN A 216 18.83 16.25 -19.21
CA ASN A 216 17.66 15.39 -19.36
C ASN A 216 17.91 13.99 -18.77
N ARG A 217 16.82 13.27 -18.47
CA ARG A 217 16.87 11.90 -17.94
C ARG A 217 16.05 10.94 -18.78
N GLY A 218 16.71 9.93 -19.31
CA GLY A 218 16.09 8.72 -19.82
C GLY A 218 15.68 7.80 -18.66
N ILE A 219 14.49 7.22 -18.74
CA ILE A 219 13.92 6.41 -17.67
C ILE A 219 13.52 5.04 -18.20
N LEU A 220 13.94 3.98 -17.48
CA LEU A 220 13.52 2.60 -17.72
C LEU A 220 12.84 2.06 -16.47
N PRO A 221 11.48 1.93 -16.46
CA PRO A 221 10.75 1.49 -15.30
C PRO A 221 10.87 -0.02 -15.08
N PHE A 222 10.85 -0.41 -13.81
CA PHE A 222 10.67 -1.78 -13.32
C PHE A 222 10.03 -1.75 -11.93
N GLU A 223 9.69 -2.90 -11.35
CA GLU A 223 9.08 -2.97 -10.03
C GLU A 223 9.41 -4.28 -9.34
N GLY A 224 9.29 -4.35 -8.05
CA GLY A 224 9.44 -5.57 -7.27
C GLY A 224 9.68 -5.34 -5.79
N TRP A 225 9.90 -6.43 -5.09
CA TRP A 225 10.25 -6.45 -3.68
C TRP A 225 11.75 -6.27 -3.48
N PHE A 226 12.12 -5.31 -2.66
CA PHE A 226 13.50 -5.00 -2.30
C PHE A 226 13.71 -5.28 -0.82
N VAL A 227 14.68 -6.11 -0.49
CA VAL A 227 15.02 -6.46 0.89
C VAL A 227 16.09 -5.55 1.47
N SER A 228 16.09 -5.41 2.80
CA SER A 228 17.09 -4.62 3.52
C SER A 228 17.51 -5.28 4.83
N ASN A 229 18.54 -4.74 5.48
CA ASN A 229 18.97 -5.09 6.82
C ASN A 229 19.25 -6.61 7.00
N LYS A 230 19.98 -7.22 6.06
CA LYS A 230 20.38 -8.63 6.12
C LYS A 230 21.35 -8.86 7.27
N THR A 231 21.08 -9.87 8.08
CA THR A 231 21.97 -10.29 9.18
C THR A 231 21.96 -11.80 9.33
N THR A 232 23.08 -12.37 9.79
CA THR A 232 23.16 -13.78 10.10
C THR A 232 22.99 -14.00 11.59
N VAL A 233 22.06 -14.88 11.93
CA VAL A 233 21.74 -15.25 13.31
C VAL A 233 21.98 -16.75 13.49
N THR A 234 22.47 -17.15 14.66
CA THR A 234 22.72 -18.57 15.00
C THR A 234 21.71 -19.01 16.05
N ILE A 235 20.88 -19.99 15.69
CA ILE A 235 19.99 -20.68 16.63
C ILE A 235 20.59 -22.01 17.05
N GLN A 236 20.13 -22.54 18.18
CA GLN A 236 20.52 -23.87 18.66
C GLN A 236 19.39 -24.85 18.34
N GLN A 237 19.59 -25.69 17.33
CA GLN A 237 18.65 -26.75 17.00
C GLN A 237 18.81 -27.91 17.97
N ASP A 238 17.72 -28.38 18.54
CA ASP A 238 17.66 -29.65 19.24
C ASP A 238 17.54 -30.80 18.24
N ASN A 239 18.38 -31.82 18.38
CA ASN A 239 18.39 -32.96 17.47
C ASN A 239 17.47 -34.10 17.87
N ASP A 240 16.97 -34.10 19.12
CA ASP A 240 16.00 -35.05 19.64
C ASP A 240 14.91 -34.34 20.46
N PRO A 241 13.92 -33.73 19.79
CA PRO A 241 12.85 -33.01 20.47
C PRO A 241 11.93 -33.93 21.31
N GLU A 242 12.09 -35.24 21.26
CA GLU A 242 11.30 -36.19 22.06
C GLU A 242 11.84 -36.36 23.51
N ASP A 243 13.08 -35.96 23.78
CA ASP A 243 13.68 -36.07 25.13
C ASP A 243 13.45 -34.85 26.04
N GLY A 244 12.68 -33.85 25.57
CA GLY A 244 12.23 -32.71 26.38
C GLY A 244 13.25 -31.58 26.49
N PHE A 245 14.02 -31.28 25.45
CA PHE A 245 14.96 -30.15 25.40
C PHE A 245 15.99 -30.13 26.53
N ASP A 246 16.59 -31.25 26.83
CA ASP A 246 17.59 -31.36 27.92
C ASP A 246 18.89 -30.56 27.65
N GLY A 247 19.06 -30.05 26.44
CA GLY A 247 20.18 -29.20 26.05
C GLY A 247 21.48 -29.92 25.74
N ASN A 248 21.48 -31.26 25.70
CA ASN A 248 22.72 -32.06 25.61
C ASN A 248 23.18 -32.33 24.18
N ASP A 249 22.28 -32.23 23.18
CA ASP A 249 22.58 -32.60 21.78
C ASP A 249 22.25 -31.50 20.77
N LYS A 250 22.35 -30.22 21.18
CA LYS A 250 22.09 -29.05 20.34
C LYS A 250 23.17 -28.84 19.29
N THR A 251 22.76 -28.59 18.05
CA THR A 251 23.64 -28.17 16.97
C THR A 251 23.33 -26.73 16.51
N PRO A 252 24.36 -25.90 16.27
CA PRO A 252 24.14 -24.56 15.78
C PRO A 252 23.66 -24.58 14.32
N LYS A 253 22.58 -23.85 14.03
CA LYS A 253 22.09 -23.58 12.69
C LYS A 253 22.15 -22.08 12.42
N GLN A 254 22.58 -21.71 11.22
CA GLN A 254 22.65 -20.32 10.81
C GLN A 254 21.43 -19.96 9.97
N TYR A 255 20.80 -18.86 10.32
CA TYR A 255 19.71 -18.25 9.60
C TYR A 255 20.12 -16.90 9.06
N LEU A 256 19.71 -16.62 7.83
CA LEU A 256 19.73 -15.29 7.26
C LEU A 256 18.40 -14.61 7.59
N VAL A 257 18.49 -13.50 8.34
CA VAL A 257 17.33 -12.68 8.72
C VAL A 257 17.38 -11.38 7.92
N TYR A 258 16.25 -10.98 7.35
CA TYR A 258 16.14 -9.75 6.56
C TYR A 258 14.73 -9.18 6.61
N TYR A 259 14.62 -7.88 6.36
CA TYR A 259 13.33 -7.21 6.18
C TYR A 259 12.86 -7.36 4.74
N LEU A 260 11.60 -7.76 4.56
CA LEU A 260 10.87 -7.75 3.29
C LEU A 260 10.02 -6.49 3.18
N SER A 261 9.53 -5.95 4.31
CA SER A 261 8.82 -4.68 4.40
C SER A 261 9.20 -3.95 5.69
N GLY A 262 9.34 -2.64 5.63
CA GLY A 262 9.74 -1.82 6.77
C GLY A 262 11.25 -1.84 7.03
N SER A 263 11.63 -1.50 8.25
CA SER A 263 13.02 -1.43 8.74
C SER A 263 13.06 -1.60 10.25
N PRO A 264 14.25 -1.80 10.87
CA PRO A 264 14.38 -1.86 12.32
C PRO A 264 13.90 -0.60 13.05
N THR A 265 13.83 0.53 12.34
CA THR A 265 13.41 1.83 12.86
C THR A 265 11.99 2.22 12.47
N SER A 266 11.24 1.32 11.84
CA SER A 266 9.83 1.54 11.52
C SER A 266 9.02 1.70 12.80
N LYS A 267 8.22 2.76 12.85
CA LYS A 267 7.42 3.14 14.02
C LYS A 267 6.15 2.31 14.11
N GLY A 268 5.80 1.90 15.33
CA GLY A 268 4.51 1.31 15.67
C GLY A 268 4.11 0.08 14.88
N ALA A 269 5.03 -0.50 14.11
CA ALA A 269 4.70 -1.61 13.24
C ALA A 269 4.72 -2.94 13.99
N THR A 270 3.64 -3.71 13.85
CA THR A 270 3.61 -5.13 14.25
C THR A 270 4.77 -5.86 13.57
N LYS A 271 5.65 -6.47 14.35
CA LYS A 271 6.77 -7.24 13.79
C LYS A 271 6.29 -8.66 13.47
N TYR A 272 6.14 -8.92 12.19
CA TYR A 272 5.67 -10.20 11.67
C TYR A 272 6.85 -10.99 11.12
N LEU A 273 7.27 -12.01 11.88
CA LEU A 273 8.37 -12.89 11.54
C LEU A 273 7.88 -14.09 10.72
N PHE A 274 8.42 -14.28 9.55
CA PHE A 274 8.28 -15.49 8.74
C PHE A 274 9.52 -16.36 8.90
N VAL A 275 9.33 -17.64 9.16
CA VAL A 275 10.44 -18.59 9.36
C VAL A 275 10.33 -19.73 8.36
N GLY A 276 11.37 -19.94 7.58
CA GLY A 276 11.51 -21.10 6.70
C GLY A 276 11.95 -22.33 7.49
N ASP A 277 11.18 -23.42 7.41
CA ASP A 277 11.41 -24.63 8.18
C ASP A 277 11.44 -25.89 7.31
N SER A 278 12.24 -26.87 7.71
CA SER A 278 12.41 -28.17 7.00
C SER A 278 12.75 -28.02 5.52
N LEU A 279 13.51 -26.98 5.16
CA LEU A 279 13.94 -26.73 3.79
C LEU A 279 15.15 -27.61 3.46
N SER A 280 15.14 -28.25 2.28
CA SER A 280 16.18 -29.17 1.83
C SER A 280 16.84 -28.69 0.54
N GLY A 281 17.87 -27.87 0.67
CA GLY A 281 18.60 -27.30 -0.44
C GLY A 281 17.98 -25.99 -1.00
N GLN A 282 18.70 -25.37 -1.92
CA GLN A 282 18.37 -24.04 -2.46
C GLN A 282 16.98 -23.98 -3.11
N SER A 283 16.55 -25.05 -3.78
CA SER A 283 15.22 -25.08 -4.42
C SER A 283 14.07 -24.92 -3.43
N ASP A 284 14.20 -25.44 -2.21
CA ASP A 284 13.19 -25.26 -1.17
C ASP A 284 13.25 -23.85 -0.57
N VAL A 285 14.43 -23.24 -0.49
CA VAL A 285 14.58 -21.82 -0.12
C VAL A 285 13.90 -20.92 -1.16
N ASP A 286 14.08 -21.20 -2.44
CA ASP A 286 13.43 -20.45 -3.51
C ASP A 286 11.91 -20.59 -3.46
N LEU A 287 11.39 -21.79 -3.18
CA LEU A 287 9.94 -22.03 -2.96
C LEU A 287 9.42 -21.31 -1.71
N TYR A 288 10.20 -21.28 -0.64
CA TYR A 288 9.87 -20.52 0.56
C TYR A 288 9.72 -19.02 0.24
N ARG A 289 10.69 -18.44 -0.45
CA ARG A 289 10.66 -17.04 -0.87
C ARG A 289 9.45 -16.72 -1.76
N LEU A 290 9.14 -17.61 -2.72
CA LEU A 290 7.95 -17.48 -3.57
C LEU A 290 6.65 -17.53 -2.74
N ALA A 291 6.54 -18.49 -1.82
CA ALA A 291 5.37 -18.59 -0.94
C ALA A 291 5.22 -17.38 -0.01
N LEU A 292 6.33 -16.87 0.51
CA LEU A 292 6.36 -15.64 1.32
C LEU A 292 5.83 -14.45 0.52
N ILE A 293 6.38 -14.20 -0.68
CA ILE A 293 5.95 -13.07 -1.51
C ILE A 293 4.50 -13.22 -1.94
N ALA A 294 4.08 -14.41 -2.35
CA ALA A 294 2.68 -14.67 -2.73
C ALA A 294 1.73 -14.38 -1.56
N SER A 295 2.14 -14.72 -0.34
CA SER A 295 1.35 -14.47 0.88
C SER A 295 1.25 -12.97 1.19
N VAL A 296 2.36 -12.26 1.12
CA VAL A 296 2.39 -10.81 1.36
C VAL A 296 1.64 -10.05 0.27
N ASN A 297 1.78 -10.45 -1.00
CA ASN A 297 0.99 -9.88 -2.10
C ASN A 297 -0.51 -10.09 -1.88
N LYS A 298 -0.90 -11.30 -1.44
CA LYS A 298 -2.31 -11.62 -1.16
C LYS A 298 -2.88 -10.74 -0.05
N LEU A 299 -2.12 -10.49 1.02
CA LEU A 299 -2.50 -9.58 2.10
C LEU A 299 -2.62 -8.14 1.62
N ASN A 300 -1.67 -7.67 0.81
CA ASN A 300 -1.70 -6.33 0.22
C ASN A 300 -2.84 -6.14 -0.80
N ASP A 301 -3.26 -7.21 -1.48
CA ASP A 301 -4.39 -7.19 -2.41
C ASP A 301 -5.75 -7.43 -1.70
N SER A 302 -5.74 -7.70 -0.39
CA SER A 302 -6.96 -7.97 0.39
C SER A 302 -7.73 -6.71 0.76
N ASP A 303 -8.95 -6.89 1.24
CA ASP A 303 -9.77 -5.81 1.80
C ASP A 303 -9.27 -5.28 3.16
N ALA A 304 -8.30 -5.97 3.78
CA ALA A 304 -7.58 -5.49 4.97
C ALA A 304 -6.26 -4.76 4.64
N SER A 305 -5.97 -4.46 3.37
CA SER A 305 -4.70 -3.90 2.91
C SER A 305 -4.33 -2.57 3.57
N ASP A 306 -5.30 -1.73 3.91
CA ASP A 306 -5.06 -0.46 4.61
C ASP A 306 -4.38 -0.66 5.98
N PHE A 307 -4.61 -1.81 6.61
CA PHE A 307 -4.05 -2.20 7.92
C PHE A 307 -2.92 -3.22 7.80
N PHE A 308 -2.58 -3.64 6.59
CA PHE A 308 -1.42 -4.50 6.32
C PHE A 308 -0.29 -3.72 5.61
N SER A 309 -0.28 -2.42 5.69
CA SER A 309 0.78 -1.58 5.13
C SER A 309 2.03 -1.57 6.03
N GLN A 310 3.15 -1.08 5.49
CA GLN A 310 4.39 -0.88 6.26
C GLN A 310 4.25 0.08 7.45
N ASP A 311 3.14 0.80 7.55
CA ASP A 311 2.86 1.68 8.69
C ASP A 311 2.37 0.87 9.91
N TYR A 312 1.78 -0.31 9.68
CA TYR A 312 1.29 -1.21 10.72
C TYR A 312 2.13 -2.49 10.86
N PHE A 313 2.80 -2.93 9.78
CA PHE A 313 3.55 -4.17 9.76
C PHE A 313 4.98 -3.97 9.25
N SER A 314 5.94 -4.45 10.02
CA SER A 314 7.27 -4.77 9.53
C SER A 314 7.34 -6.27 9.26
N ILE A 315 7.61 -6.66 8.02
CA ILE A 315 7.68 -8.07 7.62
C ILE A 315 9.13 -8.49 7.58
N ILE A 316 9.47 -9.45 8.43
CA ILE A 316 10.80 -9.98 8.60
C ILE A 316 10.80 -11.45 8.16
N SER A 317 11.82 -11.86 7.46
CA SER A 317 12.02 -13.24 7.04
C SER A 317 13.28 -13.83 7.67
N ALA A 318 13.19 -15.07 8.08
CA ALA A 318 14.32 -15.86 8.54
C ALA A 318 14.37 -17.17 7.73
N GLU A 319 15.48 -17.44 7.07
CA GLU A 319 15.68 -18.65 6.27
C GLU A 319 17.03 -19.32 6.57
N PRO A 320 17.12 -20.67 6.54
CA PRO A 320 18.36 -21.35 6.81
C PRO A 320 19.40 -21.07 5.73
N ILE A 321 20.66 -20.78 6.14
CA ILE A 321 21.78 -20.56 5.20
C ILE A 321 22.22 -21.89 4.57
N ASP A 322 22.26 -22.95 5.38
CA ASP A 322 22.59 -24.30 4.95
C ASP A 322 21.38 -25.22 5.13
N PRO A 323 20.43 -25.23 4.18
CA PRO A 323 19.20 -25.99 4.28
C PRO A 323 19.45 -27.48 4.10
N ASP A 324 19.20 -28.28 5.12
CA ASP A 324 19.45 -29.73 5.17
C ASP A 324 18.19 -30.58 5.38
N GLY A 325 17.02 -29.96 5.37
CA GLY A 325 15.72 -30.62 5.52
C GLY A 325 15.30 -30.89 6.97
N THR A 326 16.12 -30.50 7.92
CA THR A 326 15.75 -30.62 9.35
C THR A 326 14.79 -29.51 9.76
N SER A 327 14.02 -29.73 10.81
CA SER A 327 13.15 -28.73 11.43
C SER A 327 13.80 -28.17 12.68
N PRO A 328 14.47 -27.02 12.63
CA PRO A 328 15.08 -26.42 13.81
C PRO A 328 14.08 -25.96 14.85
N ILE A 329 12.82 -25.71 14.43
CA ILE A 329 11.71 -25.33 15.28
C ILE A 329 10.83 -26.52 15.67
N GLY A 330 11.18 -27.74 15.25
CA GLY A 330 10.51 -28.99 15.65
C GLY A 330 9.08 -29.11 15.14
N VAL A 331 8.78 -28.54 13.96
CA VAL A 331 7.46 -28.71 13.31
C VAL A 331 7.25 -30.18 13.00
N ARG A 332 6.15 -30.71 13.47
CA ARG A 332 5.72 -32.11 13.24
C ARG A 332 4.21 -32.21 13.18
N THR A 333 3.70 -33.42 12.92
CA THR A 333 2.28 -33.78 13.01
C THR A 333 2.11 -34.96 13.98
N GLY A 334 0.88 -35.32 14.32
CA GLY A 334 0.61 -36.45 15.19
C GLY A 334 0.71 -36.14 16.69
N CYS A 335 0.70 -34.88 17.09
CA CYS A 335 0.72 -34.49 18.51
C CYS A 335 -0.66 -34.44 19.14
N TYR A 336 -1.72 -34.40 18.33
CA TYR A 336 -3.10 -34.26 18.80
C TYR A 336 -3.88 -35.53 18.51
N ASP A 337 -4.50 -36.12 19.55
CA ASP A 337 -5.34 -37.32 19.45
C ASP A 337 -6.59 -37.09 18.56
N TRP A 338 -7.00 -35.82 18.42
CA TRP A 338 -8.22 -35.47 17.69
C TRP A 338 -7.99 -35.26 16.17
N ASP A 339 -6.74 -34.95 15.76
CA ASP A 339 -6.37 -34.82 14.34
C ASP A 339 -4.86 -35.03 14.16
N GLU A 340 -4.48 -36.17 13.59
CA GLU A 340 -3.07 -36.56 13.41
C GLU A 340 -2.37 -35.71 12.30
N ASP A 341 -3.12 -35.05 11.43
CA ASP A 341 -2.57 -34.25 10.32
C ASP A 341 -2.28 -32.78 10.71
N VAL A 342 -2.75 -32.32 11.88
CA VAL A 342 -2.53 -30.94 12.33
C VAL A 342 -1.09 -30.77 12.79
N TYR A 343 -0.50 -29.64 12.39
CA TYR A 343 0.83 -29.28 12.86
C TYR A 343 0.84 -28.98 14.37
N CYS A 344 1.92 -29.36 14.97
CA CYS A 344 2.30 -28.90 16.28
C CYS A 344 3.79 -28.49 16.23
N ILE A 345 4.12 -27.61 17.10
CA ILE A 345 5.49 -27.33 17.49
C ILE A 345 5.70 -28.21 18.72
N GLY A 346 6.78 -29.01 18.76
CA GLY A 346 7.12 -29.79 19.95
C GLY A 346 7.26 -28.89 21.19
N GLU A 347 7.75 -29.39 22.29
CA GLU A 347 8.09 -28.57 23.48
C GLU A 347 9.23 -27.58 23.19
N ILE A 348 9.14 -26.87 22.06
CA ILE A 348 10.13 -25.89 21.68
C ILE A 348 10.05 -24.71 22.62
N ASP A 349 11.20 -24.39 23.14
CA ASP A 349 11.48 -23.12 23.75
C ASP A 349 11.18 -21.99 22.74
N ASP A 350 10.11 -21.25 22.93
CA ASP A 350 9.74 -20.07 22.14
C ASP A 350 10.87 -19.06 22.02
N SER A 351 11.91 -19.18 22.87
CA SER A 351 13.13 -18.39 22.80
C SER A 351 13.85 -18.47 21.47
N ILE A 352 13.64 -19.52 20.65
CA ILE A 352 14.20 -19.59 19.30
C ILE A 352 13.73 -18.41 18.43
N PHE A 353 12.47 -18.05 18.53
CA PHE A 353 11.95 -16.91 17.78
C PHE A 353 12.53 -15.59 18.28
N GLY A 354 12.74 -15.45 19.58
CA GLY A 354 13.44 -14.32 20.18
C GLY A 354 14.92 -14.23 19.80
N VAL A 355 15.58 -15.35 19.50
CA VAL A 355 16.94 -15.34 18.95
C VAL A 355 16.95 -14.86 17.49
N LEU A 356 15.94 -15.26 16.70
CA LEU A 356 15.81 -14.83 15.31
C LEU A 356 15.46 -13.34 15.19
N LEU A 357 14.63 -12.85 16.12
CA LEU A 357 14.21 -11.45 16.19
C LEU A 357 13.91 -11.11 17.66
N ASP A 358 14.69 -10.23 18.26
CA ASP A 358 14.59 -9.86 19.69
C ASP A 358 13.19 -9.34 20.10
N ASP A 359 12.45 -8.80 19.14
CA ASP A 359 11.12 -8.24 19.35
C ASP A 359 10.23 -8.58 18.15
N TYR A 360 9.21 -9.42 18.37
CA TYR A 360 8.23 -9.83 17.37
C TYR A 360 6.85 -9.94 18.02
N THR A 361 5.80 -9.72 17.20
CA THR A 361 4.40 -9.81 17.64
C THR A 361 3.71 -11.06 17.08
N LEU A 362 4.03 -11.40 15.82
CA LEU A 362 3.43 -12.53 15.10
C LEU A 362 4.54 -13.38 14.48
N VAL A 363 4.30 -14.68 14.39
CA VAL A 363 5.20 -15.62 13.73
C VAL A 363 4.41 -16.52 12.78
N SER A 364 4.90 -16.63 11.53
CA SER A 364 4.44 -17.66 10.59
C SER A 364 5.58 -18.58 10.19
N THR A 365 5.44 -19.85 10.50
CA THR A 365 6.36 -20.87 10.05
C THR A 365 5.87 -21.48 8.73
N LEU A 366 6.66 -21.33 7.69
CA LEU A 366 6.43 -21.95 6.39
C LEU A 366 7.30 -23.20 6.28
N THR A 367 6.69 -24.38 6.30
CA THR A 367 7.38 -25.68 6.39
C THR A 367 7.17 -26.57 5.18
N ARG A 368 8.14 -27.47 4.94
CA ARG A 368 8.02 -28.56 3.97
C ARG A 368 7.45 -29.84 4.58
N VAL A 369 7.26 -29.93 5.88
CA VAL A 369 6.56 -31.04 6.55
C VAL A 369 5.16 -31.19 5.97
N GLN A 370 4.69 -32.41 5.81
CA GLN A 370 3.32 -32.69 5.33
C GLN A 370 2.35 -32.52 6.51
N GLY A 371 1.31 -31.73 6.32
CA GLY A 371 0.30 -31.54 7.36
C GLY A 371 -0.71 -30.43 6.99
N ARG A 372 -1.61 -30.15 7.92
CA ARG A 372 -2.65 -29.12 7.82
C ARG A 372 -2.25 -27.88 8.62
N GLY A 373 -2.44 -26.69 8.04
CA GLY A 373 -2.19 -25.40 8.69
C GLY A 373 -2.94 -25.26 10.01
N VAL A 374 -2.36 -24.52 10.93
CA VAL A 374 -2.90 -24.28 12.26
C VAL A 374 -2.44 -22.94 12.82
N ASN A 375 -3.31 -22.30 13.57
CA ASN A 375 -2.97 -21.19 14.45
C ASN A 375 -2.75 -21.70 15.88
N LEU A 376 -1.70 -21.23 16.53
CA LEU A 376 -1.31 -21.51 17.92
C LEU A 376 -1.12 -20.17 18.67
N GLY A 377 -2.16 -19.33 18.71
CA GLY A 377 -2.11 -17.99 19.27
C GLY A 377 -1.40 -17.02 18.35
N TYR A 378 -0.31 -16.38 18.77
CA TYR A 378 0.48 -15.47 17.93
C TYR A 378 1.36 -16.20 16.89
N LYS A 379 1.34 -17.54 16.87
CA LYS A 379 2.10 -18.41 15.97
C LYS A 379 1.17 -19.14 15.02
N ASN A 380 1.54 -19.21 13.76
CA ASN A 380 0.86 -20.10 12.82
C ASN A 380 1.87 -20.91 11.99
N ILE A 381 1.45 -22.07 11.53
CA ILE A 381 2.27 -22.99 10.76
C ILE A 381 1.56 -23.34 9.47
N GLN A 382 2.25 -23.21 8.35
CA GLN A 382 1.70 -23.42 7.02
C GLN A 382 2.62 -24.31 6.18
N ARG A 383 2.01 -25.16 5.36
CA ARG A 383 2.76 -25.95 4.40
C ARG A 383 3.10 -25.15 3.14
N ILE A 384 4.37 -25.17 2.74
CA ILE A 384 4.80 -24.73 1.42
C ILE A 384 4.37 -25.77 0.37
N ARG A 385 3.59 -25.36 -0.62
CA ARG A 385 3.11 -26.23 -1.70
C ARG A 385 3.84 -25.92 -2.99
N ASP A 386 4.37 -26.97 -3.63
CA ASP A 386 5.19 -26.84 -4.85
C ASP A 386 4.41 -26.34 -6.06
N THR A 387 3.12 -26.71 -6.14
CA THR A 387 2.29 -26.48 -7.32
C THR A 387 1.13 -25.52 -7.08
N ASP A 388 0.95 -25.05 -5.86
CA ASP A 388 -0.19 -24.22 -5.47
C ASP A 388 0.22 -23.20 -4.36
N PRO A 389 1.01 -22.17 -4.71
CA PRO A 389 1.39 -21.13 -3.76
C PRO A 389 0.19 -20.31 -3.28
N GLU A 390 -0.88 -20.20 -4.11
CA GLU A 390 -2.11 -19.50 -3.72
C GLU A 390 -2.81 -20.19 -2.55
N ARG A 391 -2.82 -21.50 -2.50
CA ARG A 391 -3.39 -22.24 -1.37
C ARG A 391 -2.59 -22.02 -0.09
N THR A 392 -1.26 -21.90 -0.17
CA THR A 392 -0.40 -21.53 0.98
C THR A 392 -0.81 -20.15 1.49
N SER A 393 -0.94 -19.17 0.58
CA SER A 393 -1.31 -17.79 0.92
C SER A 393 -2.71 -17.69 1.51
N ASN A 394 -3.70 -18.42 0.96
CA ASN A 394 -5.06 -18.43 1.50
C ASN A 394 -5.11 -19.01 2.92
N THR A 395 -4.40 -20.12 3.16
CA THR A 395 -4.31 -20.70 4.50
C THR A 395 -3.63 -19.73 5.47
N LEU A 396 -2.56 -19.07 5.03
CA LEU A 396 -1.86 -18.09 5.86
C LEU A 396 -2.76 -16.91 6.24
N MET A 397 -3.52 -16.36 5.28
CA MET A 397 -4.48 -15.28 5.57
C MET A 397 -5.54 -15.73 6.59
N HIS A 398 -6.05 -16.95 6.45
CA HIS A 398 -7.02 -17.52 7.37
C HIS A 398 -6.44 -17.59 8.80
N GLU A 399 -5.28 -18.21 8.97
CA GLU A 399 -4.63 -18.35 10.28
C GLU A 399 -4.17 -16.99 10.85
N LEU A 400 -3.81 -16.03 10.00
CA LEU A 400 -3.53 -14.67 10.43
C LEU A 400 -4.79 -13.96 10.95
N GLY A 401 -5.95 -14.27 10.37
CA GLY A 401 -7.24 -13.79 10.88
C GLY A 401 -7.46 -14.20 12.33
N HIS A 402 -7.15 -15.46 12.69
CA HIS A 402 -7.18 -15.91 14.08
C HIS A 402 -6.13 -15.20 14.94
N ALA A 403 -4.89 -15.14 14.48
CA ALA A 403 -3.76 -14.64 15.26
C ALA A 403 -3.81 -13.14 15.55
N HIS A 404 -4.29 -12.35 14.57
CA HIS A 404 -4.22 -10.89 14.60
C HIS A 404 -5.59 -10.24 14.85
N GLY A 405 -6.63 -10.78 14.22
CA GLY A 405 -8.00 -10.26 14.33
C GLY A 405 -8.85 -10.99 15.39
N TYR A 406 -8.33 -12.01 16.05
CA TYR A 406 -9.06 -12.86 16.99
C TYR A 406 -10.34 -13.46 16.40
N MET A 407 -10.35 -13.67 15.08
CA MET A 407 -11.51 -14.16 14.34
C MET A 407 -11.74 -15.64 14.62
N GLY A 408 -13.00 -16.05 14.67
CA GLY A 408 -13.40 -17.45 14.69
C GLY A 408 -13.58 -18.02 13.29
N ASP A 409 -13.58 -19.34 13.18
CA ASP A 409 -13.93 -20.05 11.95
C ASP A 409 -15.40 -19.79 11.57
N GLU A 410 -15.63 -19.30 10.35
CA GLU A 410 -16.98 -19.06 9.82
C GLU A 410 -17.58 -20.28 9.10
N TYR A 411 -16.87 -21.42 9.05
CA TYR A 411 -17.37 -22.62 8.41
C TYR A 411 -17.96 -23.61 9.41
N SER A 412 -18.95 -24.39 8.96
CA SER A 412 -19.47 -25.54 9.65
C SER A 412 -18.84 -26.84 9.15
N THR A 413 -18.91 -27.87 9.96
CA THR A 413 -18.57 -29.26 9.59
C THR A 413 -19.71 -30.15 10.01
N ASP A 414 -19.86 -31.34 9.40
CA ASP A 414 -20.88 -32.34 9.75
C ASP A 414 -20.73 -32.90 11.19
N ASP A 415 -20.11 -32.16 12.06
CA ASP A 415 -19.78 -32.57 13.40
C ASP A 415 -20.83 -31.99 14.38
N ASP A 416 -21.65 -32.84 15.00
CA ASP A 416 -22.67 -32.48 16.02
C ASP A 416 -22.06 -31.94 17.32
N ARG A 417 -20.83 -31.37 17.29
CA ARG A 417 -20.21 -30.78 18.47
C ARG A 417 -20.97 -29.54 18.91
N ASP A 418 -21.38 -29.54 20.19
CA ASP A 418 -21.85 -28.32 20.85
C ASP A 418 -20.66 -27.37 21.08
N VAL A 419 -20.47 -26.43 20.19
CA VAL A 419 -19.42 -25.42 20.25
C VAL A 419 -19.97 -24.04 20.62
N SER A 420 -21.25 -23.97 21.00
CA SER A 420 -21.92 -22.71 21.35
C SER A 420 -21.19 -21.92 22.44
N ALA A 421 -20.50 -22.61 23.35
CA ALA A 421 -19.73 -21.97 24.43
C ALA A 421 -18.56 -21.09 23.90
N TYR A 422 -18.09 -21.33 22.70
CA TYR A 422 -16.94 -20.60 22.10
C TYR A 422 -17.35 -19.64 20.97
N ALA A 423 -18.56 -19.80 20.43
CA ALA A 423 -19.00 -18.98 19.28
C ALA A 423 -19.18 -17.49 19.63
N ASP A 424 -19.34 -17.14 20.90
CA ASP A 424 -19.46 -15.75 21.35
C ASP A 424 -18.11 -15.11 21.73
N ASP A 425 -17.02 -15.89 21.75
CA ASP A 425 -15.68 -15.38 22.12
C ASP A 425 -14.98 -14.62 21.00
N ASN A 426 -15.45 -14.74 19.75
CA ASN A 426 -14.82 -14.13 18.58
C ASN A 426 -15.67 -12.99 17.99
N PRO A 427 -15.05 -11.99 17.33
CA PRO A 427 -15.78 -10.83 16.80
C PRO A 427 -16.77 -11.17 15.69
N ASN A 428 -16.48 -12.22 14.93
CA ASN A 428 -17.20 -12.62 13.72
C ASN A 428 -18.08 -13.86 13.91
N THR A 429 -18.29 -14.30 15.13
CA THR A 429 -19.16 -15.44 15.43
C THR A 429 -20.07 -15.13 16.60
N SER A 430 -21.29 -15.68 16.63
CA SER A 430 -22.26 -15.44 17.72
C SER A 430 -23.28 -16.55 17.82
N THR A 431 -23.78 -16.81 19.03
CA THR A 431 -24.95 -17.63 19.30
C THR A 431 -26.26 -16.83 19.27
N GLN A 432 -26.18 -15.52 19.04
CA GLN A 432 -27.32 -14.61 19.09
C GLN A 432 -28.20 -14.70 17.83
N SER A 433 -29.44 -15.19 17.98
CA SER A 433 -30.42 -15.28 16.91
C SER A 433 -31.18 -13.99 16.63
N ASP A 434 -31.16 -13.02 17.56
CA ASP A 434 -31.77 -11.70 17.35
C ASP A 434 -30.79 -10.77 16.64
N VAL A 435 -31.11 -10.42 15.40
CA VAL A 435 -30.30 -9.54 14.55
C VAL A 435 -29.94 -8.23 15.21
N THR A 436 -30.83 -7.69 16.03
CA THR A 436 -30.63 -6.40 16.71
C THR A 436 -29.62 -6.46 17.85
N LEU A 437 -29.27 -7.66 18.30
CA LEU A 437 -28.33 -7.92 19.38
C LEU A 437 -27.00 -8.50 18.88
N LEU A 438 -26.84 -8.69 17.56
CA LEU A 438 -25.60 -9.16 16.98
C LEU A 438 -24.45 -8.18 17.18
N LYS A 439 -23.25 -8.70 17.45
CA LYS A 439 -22.01 -7.92 17.59
C LYS A 439 -21.75 -6.99 16.40
N TRP A 440 -22.10 -7.44 15.20
CA TRP A 440 -21.93 -6.70 13.93
C TRP A 440 -23.23 -6.03 13.42
N ASN A 441 -24.22 -5.82 14.28
CA ASN A 441 -25.48 -5.21 13.90
C ASN A 441 -25.32 -3.82 13.24
N HIS A 442 -24.34 -3.04 13.66
CA HIS A 442 -24.03 -1.73 13.07
C HIS A 442 -23.68 -1.81 11.57
N HIS A 443 -23.02 -2.88 11.13
CA HIS A 443 -22.77 -3.14 9.71
C HIS A 443 -24.01 -3.59 8.96
N ILE A 444 -24.92 -4.30 9.64
CA ILE A 444 -26.18 -4.75 9.07
C ILE A 444 -27.11 -3.54 8.82
N ALA A 445 -27.20 -2.60 9.77
CA ALA A 445 -28.05 -1.41 9.66
C ALA A 445 -27.72 -0.58 8.43
N ASP A 446 -26.45 -0.42 8.08
CA ASP A 446 -26.02 0.28 6.87
C ASP A 446 -26.52 -0.40 5.59
N GLN A 447 -26.49 -1.73 5.56
CA GLN A 447 -26.99 -2.50 4.41
C GLN A 447 -28.52 -2.53 4.31
N PHE A 448 -29.22 -2.52 5.42
CA PHE A 448 -30.68 -2.36 5.44
C PHE A 448 -31.11 -1.05 4.76
N ASN A 449 -30.39 0.03 5.03
CA ASN A 449 -30.69 1.33 4.42
C ASN A 449 -30.41 1.36 2.90
N VAL A 450 -29.46 0.54 2.42
CA VAL A 450 -29.11 0.46 0.99
C VAL A 450 -30.01 -0.49 0.21
N LEU A 451 -30.44 -1.60 0.81
CA LEU A 451 -31.20 -2.64 0.11
C LEU A 451 -32.71 -2.63 0.41
N GLY A 452 -33.16 -1.97 1.47
CA GLY A 452 -34.58 -1.89 1.84
C GLY A 452 -35.23 -3.24 2.13
N LYS A 453 -34.45 -4.26 2.53
CA LYS A 453 -34.90 -5.63 2.79
C LYS A 453 -34.47 -6.12 4.16
N ASP A 454 -35.33 -6.84 4.83
CA ASP A 454 -34.98 -7.55 6.05
C ASP A 454 -33.91 -8.60 5.79
N ILE A 455 -32.83 -8.62 6.58
CA ILE A 455 -31.78 -9.63 6.50
C ILE A 455 -32.32 -10.92 7.11
N LYS A 456 -31.98 -12.01 6.45
CA LYS A 456 -32.62 -13.29 6.70
C LYS A 456 -31.58 -14.38 6.79
N VAL A 457 -31.86 -15.37 7.62
CA VAL A 457 -30.97 -16.51 7.92
C VAL A 457 -30.98 -17.48 6.74
N CYS A 458 -29.83 -17.85 6.23
CA CYS A 458 -29.67 -18.86 5.19
C CYS A 458 -28.81 -20.01 5.72
N TYR A 459 -29.30 -21.23 5.58
CA TYR A 459 -28.58 -22.45 5.94
C TYR A 459 -27.69 -22.93 4.83
N ASN A 460 -26.51 -23.43 5.18
CA ASN A 460 -25.64 -24.12 4.25
C ASN A 460 -25.24 -25.47 4.83
N TYR A 461 -25.57 -26.54 4.13
CA TYR A 461 -25.07 -27.88 4.47
C TYR A 461 -23.72 -28.12 3.80
N SER A 462 -22.90 -28.96 4.41
CA SER A 462 -21.58 -29.37 3.95
C SER A 462 -21.56 -30.01 2.56
N ASP A 463 -22.72 -30.48 2.06
CA ASP A 463 -22.88 -31.05 0.72
C ASP A 463 -23.25 -29.99 -0.33
N GLY A 464 -23.29 -28.69 0.04
CA GLY A 464 -23.67 -27.60 -0.86
C GLY A 464 -25.16 -27.53 -1.19
N THR A 465 -26.00 -28.33 -0.55
CA THR A 465 -27.46 -28.21 -0.67
C THR A 465 -27.96 -27.17 0.32
N ILE A 466 -28.82 -26.28 -0.15
CA ILE A 466 -29.58 -25.37 0.71
C ILE A 466 -30.77 -26.18 1.20
N ALA A 467 -30.72 -26.66 2.42
CA ALA A 467 -31.82 -27.39 2.99
C ALA A 467 -32.40 -26.58 4.14
N ASP A 468 -33.64 -26.40 4.15
CA ASP A 468 -34.52 -25.79 5.12
C ASP A 468 -34.28 -24.32 5.53
N TRP A 469 -35.29 -23.57 5.19
CA TRP A 469 -35.51 -22.17 5.55
C TRP A 469 -36.25 -22.09 6.87
N TYR A 470 -35.67 -21.50 7.88
CA TYR A 470 -36.48 -21.02 8.98
C TYR A 470 -37.44 -19.96 8.45
N ASP A 471 -38.68 -20.01 8.92
CA ASP A 471 -39.86 -19.29 8.46
C ASP A 471 -39.73 -17.76 8.61
N THR A 472 -38.85 -17.20 7.80
CA THR A 472 -38.59 -15.75 7.72
C THR A 472 -39.31 -15.10 6.54
N GLY A 473 -40.07 -15.89 5.76
CA GLY A 473 -40.81 -15.40 4.60
C GLY A 473 -39.99 -15.12 3.35
N ILE A 474 -38.72 -15.59 3.29
CA ILE A 474 -37.89 -15.51 2.09
C ILE A 474 -38.17 -16.68 1.16
N THR A 475 -38.11 -16.43 -0.12
CA THR A 475 -38.12 -17.48 -1.14
C THR A 475 -36.72 -18.04 -1.33
N ILE A 476 -36.60 -19.35 -1.62
CA ILE A 476 -35.35 -20.07 -1.91
C ILE A 476 -34.46 -19.32 -2.92
N SER A 477 -35.06 -18.65 -3.90
CA SER A 477 -34.35 -17.85 -4.91
C SER A 477 -33.62 -16.62 -4.38
N GLU A 478 -33.95 -16.13 -3.19
CA GLU A 478 -33.30 -14.96 -2.56
C GLU A 478 -32.08 -15.34 -1.73
N CYS A 479 -32.00 -16.60 -1.29
CA CYS A 479 -30.81 -17.15 -0.65
C CYS A 479 -29.96 -18.04 -1.56
N ASP A 480 -30.23 -18.07 -2.85
CA ASP A 480 -29.39 -18.79 -3.83
C ASP A 480 -28.05 -18.05 -4.02
N CYS A 481 -27.27 -18.04 -2.94
CA CYS A 481 -25.96 -17.40 -2.90
C CYS A 481 -24.91 -18.21 -3.66
N PHE A 482 -25.13 -19.51 -3.84
CA PHE A 482 -24.25 -20.41 -4.57
C PHE A 482 -24.91 -21.05 -5.77
N VAL A 483 -24.11 -21.17 -6.78
CA VAL A 483 -24.17 -22.29 -7.70
C VAL A 483 -23.22 -23.32 -7.13
N ASN A 484 -23.61 -24.57 -7.11
CA ASN A 484 -22.71 -25.71 -6.93
C ASN A 484 -21.71 -25.81 -8.12
N GLU A 485 -21.15 -24.70 -8.53
CA GLU A 485 -20.23 -24.59 -9.63
C GLU A 485 -18.97 -23.92 -9.12
N TRP A 486 -17.86 -24.58 -9.37
CA TRP A 486 -16.54 -24.07 -9.15
C TRP A 486 -16.02 -23.54 -10.47
N ASP A 487 -15.32 -22.41 -10.46
CA ASP A 487 -14.60 -21.98 -11.65
C ASP A 487 -13.40 -22.91 -11.93
N ASP A 488 -12.76 -22.71 -13.07
CA ASP A 488 -11.59 -23.50 -13.47
C ASP A 488 -10.38 -23.34 -12.51
N GLN A 489 -10.42 -22.35 -11.63
CA GLN A 489 -9.41 -22.09 -10.59
C GLN A 489 -9.78 -22.70 -9.24
N GLY A 490 -10.95 -23.31 -9.11
CA GLY A 490 -11.40 -23.93 -7.86
C GLY A 490 -12.06 -22.95 -6.89
N ASN A 491 -12.54 -21.79 -7.36
CA ASN A 491 -13.28 -20.83 -6.55
C ASN A 491 -14.78 -21.03 -6.71
N PHE A 492 -15.53 -20.81 -5.63
CA PHE A 492 -16.99 -20.78 -5.69
C PHE A 492 -17.49 -19.64 -6.55
N ILE A 493 -18.38 -19.92 -7.48
CA ILE A 493 -19.04 -18.89 -8.28
C ILE A 493 -20.22 -18.32 -7.48
N GLN A 494 -20.08 -17.08 -7.02
CA GLN A 494 -21.15 -16.36 -6.33
C GLN A 494 -22.19 -15.84 -7.31
N LYS A 495 -23.46 -16.25 -7.16
CA LYS A 495 -24.54 -15.84 -8.07
C LYS A 495 -25.31 -14.59 -7.63
N ASN A 496 -25.43 -14.35 -6.33
CA ASN A 496 -26.30 -13.30 -5.82
C ASN A 496 -25.49 -12.18 -5.16
N PRO A 497 -25.47 -10.96 -5.70
CA PRO A 497 -24.79 -9.82 -5.09
C PRO A 497 -25.27 -9.49 -3.65
N ALA A 498 -26.49 -9.89 -3.30
CA ALA A 498 -27.01 -9.72 -1.94
C ALA A 498 -26.25 -10.57 -0.90
N CYS A 499 -25.52 -11.60 -1.34
CA CYS A 499 -24.71 -12.44 -0.48
C CYS A 499 -23.29 -11.90 -0.25
N SER A 500 -22.89 -10.83 -0.92
CA SER A 500 -21.59 -10.17 -0.74
C SER A 500 -21.55 -9.21 0.45
N GLY A 501 -22.68 -9.04 1.15
CA GLY A 501 -22.81 -8.10 2.24
C GLY A 501 -22.72 -8.74 3.62
N VAL A 502 -22.70 -7.88 4.65
CA VAL A 502 -22.83 -8.31 6.04
C VAL A 502 -24.26 -8.73 6.31
N GLY A 503 -24.43 -9.89 6.92
CA GLY A 503 -25.72 -10.49 7.17
C GLY A 503 -25.77 -11.29 8.48
N HIS A 504 -26.72 -12.19 8.53
CA HIS A 504 -26.94 -13.12 9.63
C HIS A 504 -27.07 -14.51 9.03
N PHE A 505 -25.93 -15.21 8.92
CA PHE A 505 -25.83 -16.51 8.29
C PHE A 505 -25.61 -17.57 9.36
N GLU A 506 -26.39 -18.66 9.33
CA GLU A 506 -26.25 -19.74 10.27
C GLU A 506 -25.15 -20.73 9.86
N GLY A 507 -24.53 -21.37 10.85
CA GLY A 507 -23.40 -22.27 10.70
C GLY A 507 -22.06 -21.57 10.81
N ASN A 508 -21.36 -21.77 11.93
CA ASN A 508 -20.00 -21.33 12.15
C ASN A 508 -19.33 -22.21 13.22
N TYR A 509 -18.04 -21.99 13.44
CA TYR A 509 -17.25 -22.60 14.51
C TYR A 509 -17.46 -24.12 14.63
N TYR A 510 -17.52 -24.80 13.47
CA TYR A 510 -17.80 -26.22 13.31
C TYR A 510 -19.26 -26.67 13.58
N GLY A 511 -20.13 -25.80 14.10
CA GLY A 511 -21.53 -26.10 14.34
C GLY A 511 -22.45 -25.69 13.20
N ASP A 512 -23.44 -26.52 12.88
CA ASP A 512 -24.38 -26.27 11.78
C ASP A 512 -25.56 -25.38 12.20
N PHE A 513 -25.94 -25.40 13.49
CA PHE A 513 -27.15 -24.77 14.00
C PHE A 513 -26.86 -23.89 15.22
N ASP A 514 -27.73 -22.89 15.41
CA ASP A 514 -27.71 -21.96 16.56
C ASP A 514 -26.42 -21.15 16.71
N ASN A 515 -25.57 -21.13 15.68
CA ASN A 515 -24.34 -20.34 15.60
C ASN A 515 -24.37 -19.52 14.32
N PHE A 516 -24.03 -18.24 14.42
CA PHE A 516 -24.18 -17.28 13.33
C PHE A 516 -22.87 -16.59 12.98
N ARG A 517 -22.71 -16.19 11.71
CA ARG A 517 -21.58 -15.47 11.13
C ARG A 517 -22.04 -14.28 10.30
N PRO A 518 -21.17 -13.26 10.11
CA PRO A 518 -21.53 -12.03 9.42
C PRO A 518 -21.48 -12.14 7.89
N THR A 519 -20.73 -13.10 7.36
CA THR A 519 -20.51 -13.22 5.92
C THR A 519 -20.88 -14.62 5.43
N PHE A 520 -21.39 -14.67 4.21
CA PHE A 520 -21.63 -15.94 3.58
C PHE A 520 -20.34 -16.56 3.04
N CYS A 521 -19.44 -15.70 2.53
CA CYS A 521 -18.17 -16.09 1.95
C CYS A 521 -17.07 -15.12 2.39
N SER A 522 -16.14 -15.60 3.19
CA SER A 522 -14.94 -14.90 3.61
C SER A 522 -13.74 -15.85 3.60
N ILE A 523 -12.54 -15.33 3.79
CA ILE A 523 -11.36 -16.17 3.99
C ILE A 523 -11.51 -17.06 5.24
N MET A 524 -12.25 -16.61 6.25
CA MET A 524 -12.55 -17.39 7.45
C MET A 524 -13.59 -18.50 7.21
N ASN A 525 -14.27 -18.50 6.07
CA ASN A 525 -15.27 -19.49 5.65
C ASN A 525 -14.85 -20.29 4.41
N ARG A 526 -13.58 -20.71 4.29
CA ARG A 526 -13.07 -21.52 3.18
C ARG A 526 -13.34 -20.98 1.75
N CYS A 527 -13.73 -19.72 1.62
CA CYS A 527 -13.92 -19.07 0.33
C CYS A 527 -12.59 -18.51 -0.18
N ASN A 528 -11.93 -19.23 -1.07
CA ASN A 528 -10.59 -18.89 -1.56
C ASN A 528 -10.51 -17.56 -2.33
N SER A 529 -11.64 -17.06 -2.88
CA SER A 529 -11.71 -15.83 -3.66
C SER A 529 -12.17 -14.60 -2.86
N GLY A 530 -12.61 -14.79 -1.59
CA GLY A 530 -13.06 -13.71 -0.72
C GLY A 530 -11.89 -13.03 -0.01
N GLY A 531 -12.04 -11.74 0.33
CA GLY A 531 -11.26 -11.11 1.36
C GLY A 531 -11.78 -11.54 2.75
N TYR A 532 -11.40 -10.78 3.75
CA TYR A 532 -11.89 -10.98 5.10
C TYR A 532 -13.40 -10.63 5.24
N GLY A 533 -13.87 -9.62 4.49
CA GLY A 533 -15.22 -9.05 4.66
C GLY A 533 -15.26 -8.00 5.78
N LYS A 534 -16.25 -7.12 5.74
CA LYS A 534 -16.30 -5.89 6.55
C LYS A 534 -16.06 -6.09 8.07
N VAL A 535 -16.71 -7.08 8.67
CA VAL A 535 -16.60 -7.36 10.12
C VAL A 535 -15.19 -7.85 10.46
N ASN A 536 -14.65 -8.74 9.63
CA ASN A 536 -13.31 -9.28 9.84
C ASN A 536 -12.23 -8.22 9.57
N VAL A 537 -12.44 -7.31 8.59
CA VAL A 537 -11.55 -6.17 8.34
C VAL A 537 -11.54 -5.21 9.53
N GLU A 538 -12.69 -4.94 10.14
CA GLU A 538 -12.76 -4.13 11.36
C GLU A 538 -12.02 -4.80 12.52
N ALA A 539 -12.19 -6.11 12.71
CA ALA A 539 -11.45 -6.88 13.70
C ALA A 539 -9.93 -6.85 13.45
N PHE A 540 -9.50 -6.99 12.19
CA PHE A 540 -8.11 -6.88 11.79
C PHE A 540 -7.53 -5.48 12.06
N ALA A 541 -8.30 -4.43 11.77
CA ALA A 541 -7.93 -3.05 12.05
C ALA A 541 -7.71 -2.80 13.54
N ILE A 542 -8.59 -3.34 14.39
CA ILE A 542 -8.47 -3.26 15.85
C ILE A 542 -7.17 -3.90 16.31
N GLY A 543 -6.88 -5.14 15.88
CA GLY A 543 -5.63 -5.82 16.20
C GLY A 543 -4.40 -5.02 15.76
N SER A 544 -4.46 -4.41 14.57
CA SER A 544 -3.37 -3.58 14.05
C SER A 544 -3.12 -2.33 14.92
N ILE A 545 -4.17 -1.68 15.41
CA ILE A 545 -4.04 -0.51 16.28
C ILE A 545 -3.57 -0.92 17.68
N GLN A 546 -4.10 -2.02 18.22
CA GLN A 546 -3.69 -2.54 19.52
C GLN A 546 -2.18 -2.79 19.58
N ASN A 547 -1.62 -3.43 18.56
CA ASN A 547 -0.19 -3.74 18.50
C ASN A 547 0.72 -2.49 18.36
N GLN A 548 0.15 -1.30 18.26
CA GLN A 548 0.88 -0.03 18.33
C GLN A 548 0.96 0.55 19.76
N GLY A 549 0.86 -0.28 20.77
CA GLY A 549 0.98 0.10 22.16
C GLY A 549 -0.34 0.56 22.81
N PHE A 550 -1.47 0.15 22.22
CA PHE A 550 -2.81 0.36 22.78
C PHE A 550 -3.45 -0.92 23.28
N TYR A 551 -2.69 -2.01 23.30
CA TYR A 551 -3.12 -3.28 23.86
C TYR A 551 -2.57 -3.46 25.27
N ASP A 552 -3.46 -4.07 26.07
CA ASP A 552 -3.22 -4.70 27.33
C ASP A 552 -1.75 -4.81 27.71
N SER A 553 -1.28 -4.06 28.60
CA SER A 553 -0.65 -4.59 29.74
C SER A 553 -0.09 -3.52 30.65
N TRP A 554 -0.04 -3.87 31.85
CA TRP A 554 0.76 -3.40 32.92
C TRP A 554 2.22 -3.04 32.51
N ASP A 555 2.75 -3.73 31.46
CA ASP A 555 4.09 -3.50 30.94
C ASP A 555 4.15 -2.34 29.92
N ASP A 556 3.01 -1.92 29.36
CA ASP A 556 2.94 -0.85 28.35
C ASP A 556 2.65 0.53 28.96
N VAL A 557 2.41 0.60 30.26
CA VAL A 557 2.09 1.84 30.95
C VAL A 557 2.99 2.05 32.16
N ASP A 558 3.83 3.07 32.08
CA ASP A 558 4.53 3.59 33.25
C ASP A 558 3.69 4.65 33.96
N PHE A 559 3.53 4.53 35.26
CA PHE A 559 2.90 5.56 36.06
C PHE A 559 3.72 5.90 37.31
N ALA A 560 3.74 7.17 37.64
CA ALA A 560 4.44 7.65 38.83
C ALA A 560 3.68 8.83 39.47
N PHE A 561 3.61 8.82 40.79
CA PHE A 561 3.17 10.00 41.50
C PHE A 561 4.32 11.02 41.62
N THR A 562 4.00 12.28 41.37
CA THR A 562 4.97 13.37 41.57
C THR A 562 5.28 13.54 43.06
N GLU A 563 6.35 14.28 43.33
CA GLU A 563 6.75 14.58 44.71
C GLU A 563 5.58 15.18 45.51
N ASN A 564 5.34 14.64 46.71
CA ASN A 564 4.22 14.95 47.59
C ASN A 564 2.82 14.55 47.06
N ASN A 565 2.72 13.64 46.12
CA ASN A 565 1.46 13.18 45.56
C ASN A 565 0.55 14.32 45.04
N ALA A 566 1.16 15.37 44.52
CA ALA A 566 0.43 16.52 43.98
C ALA A 566 -0.14 16.30 42.58
N ALA A 567 0.45 15.38 41.84
CA ALA A 567 0.03 14.99 40.53
C ALA A 567 0.44 13.54 40.22
N TRP A 568 -0.15 12.97 39.17
CA TRP A 568 0.14 11.65 38.67
C TRP A 568 0.57 11.75 37.21
N GLN A 569 1.74 11.23 36.92
CA GLN A 569 2.25 11.12 35.55
C GLN A 569 1.96 9.71 35.03
N MET A 570 1.46 9.66 33.83
CA MET A 570 1.24 8.43 33.10
C MET A 570 1.95 8.51 31.75
N THR A 571 2.58 7.42 31.35
CA THR A 571 3.26 7.29 30.07
C THR A 571 2.87 5.97 29.42
N LEU A 572 2.36 6.03 28.19
CA LEU A 572 2.19 4.87 27.34
C LEU A 572 3.56 4.55 26.73
N VAL A 573 4.23 3.51 27.25
CA VAL A 573 5.66 3.26 27.00
C VAL A 573 5.91 2.86 25.55
N ASN A 574 5.03 2.02 25.00
CA ASN A 574 5.16 1.43 23.67
C ASN A 574 4.29 2.10 22.60
N ALA A 575 3.56 3.18 22.94
CA ALA A 575 2.71 3.86 21.98
C ALA A 575 3.54 4.61 20.95
N ASP A 576 3.74 4.00 19.80
CA ASP A 576 4.40 4.56 18.63
C ASP A 576 3.53 4.34 17.38
N TYR A 577 2.81 5.36 16.94
CA TYR A 577 1.77 5.26 15.92
C TYR A 577 1.80 6.43 14.93
N ASP A 578 1.21 6.22 13.75
CA ASP A 578 1.03 7.24 12.73
C ASP A 578 -0.16 8.16 13.07
N THR A 579 0.14 9.40 13.44
CA THR A 579 -0.89 10.40 13.79
C THR A 579 -1.76 10.84 12.61
N SER A 580 -1.45 10.44 11.38
CA SER A 580 -2.34 10.64 10.23
C SER A 580 -3.46 9.60 10.15
N LYS A 581 -3.28 8.46 10.80
CA LYS A 581 -4.23 7.32 10.79
C LYS A 581 -4.91 7.10 12.12
N ILE A 582 -4.22 7.41 13.22
CA ILE A 582 -4.71 7.23 14.58
C ILE A 582 -4.57 8.54 15.34
N THR A 583 -5.56 8.90 16.13
CA THR A 583 -5.43 9.99 17.11
C THR A 583 -5.63 9.45 18.52
N LEU A 584 -4.71 9.79 19.42
CA LEU A 584 -4.83 9.50 20.85
C LEU A 584 -5.59 10.62 21.54
N LYS A 585 -6.70 10.28 22.18
CA LYS A 585 -7.52 11.19 22.96
C LYS A 585 -7.47 10.84 24.44
N TRP A 586 -7.53 11.85 25.27
CA TRP A 586 -7.57 11.70 26.72
C TRP A 586 -8.87 12.22 27.31
N TYR A 587 -9.40 11.46 28.26
CA TYR A 587 -10.63 11.78 28.97
C TYR A 587 -10.35 11.81 30.47
N ILE A 588 -10.95 12.78 31.16
CA ILE A 588 -10.93 12.87 32.62
C ILE A 588 -12.37 12.84 33.11
N ASN A 589 -12.72 11.82 33.88
CA ASN A 589 -14.10 11.56 34.30
C ASN A 589 -15.11 11.55 33.14
N GLY A 590 -14.74 10.95 32.01
CA GLY A 590 -15.56 10.86 30.81
C GLY A 590 -15.60 12.12 29.95
N VAL A 591 -14.86 13.17 30.31
CA VAL A 591 -14.79 14.44 29.53
C VAL A 591 -13.47 14.51 28.80
N GLU A 592 -13.53 14.66 27.47
CA GLU A 592 -12.33 14.81 26.63
C GLU A 592 -11.55 16.09 27.01
N ASP A 593 -10.23 15.95 27.14
CA ASP A 593 -9.31 17.09 27.22
C ASP A 593 -8.51 17.23 25.92
N PRO A 594 -8.94 18.10 24.99
CA PRO A 594 -8.29 18.27 23.69
C PRO A 594 -6.84 18.79 23.77
N SER A 595 -6.44 19.35 24.92
CA SER A 595 -5.06 19.86 25.10
C SER A 595 -4.05 18.73 25.25
N LEU A 596 -4.51 17.52 25.53
CA LEU A 596 -3.70 16.31 25.73
C LEU A 596 -3.66 15.40 24.49
N GLN A 597 -4.32 15.81 23.41
CA GLN A 597 -4.38 15.00 22.18
C GLN A 597 -2.97 14.64 21.69
N ASN A 598 -2.79 13.37 21.33
CA ASN A 598 -1.54 12.78 20.82
C ASN A 598 -0.33 12.90 21.77
N GLN A 599 -0.54 13.13 23.06
CA GLN A 599 0.51 13.05 24.07
C GLN A 599 0.56 11.62 24.63
N THR A 600 1.71 10.95 24.53
CA THR A 600 1.93 9.62 25.08
C THR A 600 2.37 9.66 26.54
N SER A 601 2.76 10.83 27.06
CA SER A 601 3.05 11.05 28.47
C SER A 601 2.31 12.28 28.99
N VAL A 602 1.49 12.11 30.03
CA VAL A 602 0.60 13.13 30.55
C VAL A 602 0.71 13.23 32.07
N ILE A 603 0.62 14.45 32.59
CA ILE A 603 0.60 14.71 34.03
C ILE A 603 -0.79 15.20 34.43
N PHE A 604 -1.46 14.44 35.31
CA PHE A 604 -2.76 14.77 35.85
C PHE A 604 -2.63 15.33 37.26
N ASN A 605 -3.10 16.55 37.47
CA ASN A 605 -3.07 17.19 38.77
C ASN A 605 -4.12 16.55 39.69
N ARG A 606 -3.78 16.48 40.98
CA ARG A 606 -4.69 16.03 42.02
C ARG A 606 -5.94 16.91 42.06
N PRO A 607 -7.16 16.31 42.02
CA PRO A 607 -8.40 17.08 42.13
C PRO A 607 -8.52 17.81 43.47
N ALA A 608 -9.13 18.98 43.46
CA ALA A 608 -9.28 19.81 44.65
C ALA A 608 -10.14 19.17 45.77
N ASP A 609 -11.05 18.29 45.41
CA ASP A 609 -11.93 17.56 46.33
C ASP A 609 -11.29 16.27 46.87
N ASN A 610 -10.10 15.89 46.38
CA ASN A 610 -9.42 14.63 46.67
C ASN A 610 -10.31 13.40 46.42
N GLY A 611 -11.20 13.50 45.45
CA GLY A 611 -12.12 12.44 45.09
C GLY A 611 -11.49 11.35 44.24
N VAL A 612 -12.33 10.44 43.77
CA VAL A 612 -11.96 9.45 42.75
C VAL A 612 -11.90 10.18 41.39
N ALA A 613 -10.85 9.96 40.63
CA ALA A 613 -10.74 10.42 39.27
C ALA A 613 -10.50 9.24 38.32
N ILE A 614 -11.17 9.27 37.17
CA ILE A 614 -11.05 8.28 36.10
C ILE A 614 -10.35 8.95 34.92
N TYR A 615 -9.29 8.32 34.44
CA TYR A 615 -8.50 8.78 33.30
C TYR A 615 -8.55 7.73 32.21
N THR A 616 -8.88 8.15 30.99
CA THR A 616 -8.95 7.24 29.85
C THR A 616 -8.09 7.76 28.70
N ALA A 617 -7.17 6.94 28.22
CA ALA A 617 -6.50 7.12 26.94
C ALA A 617 -7.24 6.30 25.88
N LYS A 618 -7.62 6.91 24.76
CA LYS A 618 -8.37 6.26 23.68
C LYS A 618 -7.68 6.49 22.34
N ALA A 619 -7.34 5.41 21.65
CA ALA A 619 -6.95 5.45 20.26
C ALA A 619 -8.22 5.53 19.37
N VAL A 620 -8.23 6.46 18.44
CA VAL A 620 -9.35 6.67 17.51
C VAL A 620 -8.84 6.50 16.09
N ASP A 621 -9.46 5.59 15.36
CA ASP A 621 -9.18 5.36 13.94
C ASP A 621 -9.66 6.53 13.10
N LEU A 622 -8.75 7.12 12.31
CA LEU A 622 -9.03 8.21 11.36
C LEU A 622 -9.31 7.72 9.95
N THR A 623 -9.12 6.44 9.67
CA THR A 623 -9.41 5.84 8.36
C THR A 623 -10.91 5.62 8.16
N GLY A 624 -11.67 5.52 9.26
CA GLY A 624 -13.10 5.27 9.24
C GLY A 624 -13.47 3.80 9.02
N THR A 625 -12.51 2.88 9.15
CA THR A 625 -12.76 1.43 9.05
C THR A 625 -13.43 0.89 10.29
N ILE A 626 -13.00 1.36 11.48
CA ILE A 626 -13.59 0.99 12.74
C ILE A 626 -14.81 1.89 12.99
N THR A 627 -15.99 1.32 12.81
CA THR A 627 -17.26 2.05 12.90
C THR A 627 -18.02 1.75 14.20
N ALA A 628 -17.60 0.72 14.93
CA ALA A 628 -18.29 0.24 16.12
C ALA A 628 -17.99 1.04 17.41
N ILE A 629 -16.96 1.90 17.39
CA ILE A 629 -16.45 2.51 18.62
C ILE A 629 -16.62 4.02 18.61
N ASP A 630 -17.79 4.51 18.97
CA ASP A 630 -17.90 5.91 19.46
C ASP A 630 -17.61 6.01 20.95
N ASP A 631 -17.72 4.90 21.72
CA ASP A 631 -17.51 4.94 23.16
C ASP A 631 -16.88 3.64 23.69
N VAL A 632 -15.62 3.67 24.12
CA VAL A 632 -14.91 2.55 24.78
C VAL A 632 -15.61 2.12 26.07
N LEU A 633 -16.41 2.98 26.64
CA LEU A 633 -17.16 2.76 27.88
C LEU A 633 -18.60 2.31 27.63
N ASP A 634 -19.09 2.43 26.40
CA ASP A 634 -20.44 1.99 26.08
C ASP A 634 -20.44 0.50 25.73
N ASN A 635 -21.30 -0.21 26.38
CA ASN A 635 -21.62 -1.64 26.34
C ASN A 635 -21.79 -2.25 24.94
N ASN A 636 -20.88 -2.00 23.99
CA ASN A 636 -20.92 -2.63 22.69
C ASN A 636 -20.57 -4.11 22.80
N ASP A 637 -21.56 -4.99 22.58
CA ASP A 637 -21.41 -6.43 22.73
C ASP A 637 -20.40 -7.04 21.74
N PHE A 638 -20.05 -6.35 20.65
CA PHE A 638 -18.99 -6.75 19.71
C PHE A 638 -17.64 -6.91 20.44
N TYR A 639 -17.33 -6.01 21.36
CA TYR A 639 -16.05 -6.04 22.09
C TYR A 639 -16.11 -6.81 23.40
N LYS A 640 -17.30 -7.01 23.97
CA LYS A 640 -17.44 -7.85 25.17
C LYS A 640 -17.05 -9.30 24.96
N GLY A 641 -17.17 -9.81 23.72
CA GLY A 641 -16.73 -11.17 23.40
C GLY A 641 -15.22 -11.28 23.19
N LEU A 642 -14.54 -10.17 22.76
CA LEU A 642 -13.09 -10.13 22.54
C LEU A 642 -12.31 -9.84 23.82
N PHE A 643 -12.86 -8.97 24.63
CA PHE A 643 -12.19 -8.46 25.84
C PHE A 643 -13.22 -8.45 26.95
N GLN A 644 -13.19 -9.46 27.82
CA GLN A 644 -13.86 -9.34 29.10
C GLN A 644 -13.15 -8.22 29.84
N SER A 645 -13.70 -7.00 29.73
CA SER A 645 -13.18 -5.83 30.43
C SER A 645 -13.38 -6.04 31.93
N TYR A 646 -12.41 -6.65 32.57
CA TYR A 646 -12.36 -6.73 34.04
C TYR A 646 -11.69 -5.46 34.53
N PHE A 647 -12.30 -4.82 35.51
CA PHE A 647 -11.61 -3.81 36.28
C PHE A 647 -10.73 -4.52 37.34
N PHE A 648 -9.43 -4.42 37.11
CA PHE A 648 -8.43 -4.88 38.07
C PHE A 648 -8.13 -3.73 39.03
N TRP A 649 -8.14 -3.98 40.32
CA TRP A 649 -7.88 -2.95 41.27
C TRP A 649 -7.07 -3.46 42.47
N CYS A 650 -6.20 -2.59 42.96
CA CYS A 650 -5.38 -2.83 44.12
C CYS A 650 -6.14 -2.45 45.38
N ALA A 651 -6.35 -3.39 46.27
CA ALA A 651 -6.98 -3.17 47.56
C ALA A 651 -5.98 -2.87 48.67
N ASP A 652 -4.71 -3.24 48.50
CA ASP A 652 -3.63 -3.02 49.48
C ASP A 652 -2.31 -2.71 48.72
N TYR A 653 -2.05 -1.42 48.51
CA TYR A 653 -0.86 -0.95 47.82
C TYR A 653 0.26 -0.64 48.80
N ASP A 654 1.42 -1.29 48.66
CA ASP A 654 2.62 -0.97 49.45
C ASP A 654 3.36 0.22 48.83
N ARG A 655 3.32 1.36 49.50
CA ARG A 655 3.95 2.60 49.06
C ARG A 655 5.48 2.62 49.19
N ASN A 656 6.08 1.63 49.84
CA ASN A 656 7.51 1.58 50.05
C ASN A 656 8.23 0.94 48.84
N ASP A 657 7.64 -0.05 48.24
CA ASP A 657 8.23 -0.77 47.09
C ASP A 657 7.44 -0.63 45.79
N GLY A 658 6.26 -0.01 45.81
CA GLY A 658 5.45 0.20 44.62
C GLY A 658 4.63 -1.05 44.19
N SER A 659 4.55 -2.07 45.04
CA SER A 659 3.82 -3.30 44.74
C SER A 659 2.38 -3.27 45.23
N CYS A 660 1.53 -4.08 44.63
CA CYS A 660 0.19 -4.35 45.12
C CYS A 660 0.13 -5.74 45.79
N ASN A 661 -0.21 -5.75 47.08
CA ASN A 661 -0.29 -6.96 47.88
C ASN A 661 -1.63 -7.74 47.74
N ASP A 662 -2.68 -7.06 47.31
CA ASP A 662 -4.05 -7.66 47.19
C ASP A 662 -4.71 -7.14 45.90
N TRP A 663 -4.49 -7.85 44.79
CA TRP A 663 -5.15 -7.62 43.53
C TRP A 663 -6.53 -8.27 43.52
N ARG A 664 -7.54 -7.53 43.10
CA ARG A 664 -8.90 -7.98 42.91
C ARG A 664 -9.41 -7.60 41.53
N TYR A 665 -10.36 -8.37 41.04
CA TYR A 665 -11.06 -8.09 39.79
C TYR A 665 -12.57 -8.18 40.01
N ASP A 666 -13.31 -7.30 39.35
CA ASP A 666 -14.78 -7.32 39.40
C ASP A 666 -15.33 -6.82 38.07
N PRO A 667 -16.28 -7.51 37.44
CA PRO A 667 -16.94 -7.02 36.22
C PRO A 667 -17.89 -5.84 36.49
N ASP A 668 -18.21 -5.51 37.75
CA ASP A 668 -19.12 -4.41 38.11
C ASP A 668 -18.41 -3.22 38.74
N PRO A 669 -18.17 -2.15 37.91
CA PRO A 669 -17.50 -0.93 38.37
C PRO A 669 -18.23 -0.17 39.49
N SER A 670 -19.46 -0.49 39.83
CA SER A 670 -20.20 0.19 40.90
C SER A 670 -19.67 -0.09 42.31
N GLN A 671 -18.80 -1.08 42.48
CA GLN A 671 -18.26 -1.54 43.78
C GLN A 671 -16.98 -0.80 44.23
N TYR A 672 -16.51 0.22 43.50
CA TYR A 672 -15.18 0.83 43.63
C TYR A 672 -14.92 1.75 44.82
N SER A 673 -15.73 1.73 45.86
CA SER A 673 -15.54 2.67 47.00
C SER A 673 -14.30 2.37 47.87
N SER A 674 -13.60 1.24 47.65
CA SER A 674 -12.51 0.80 48.52
C SER A 674 -11.14 0.61 47.87
N PHE A 675 -10.96 0.92 46.57
CA PHE A 675 -9.69 0.74 45.89
C PHE A 675 -8.70 1.90 46.13
N ASP A 676 -7.42 1.61 46.02
CA ASP A 676 -6.35 2.64 45.98
C ASP A 676 -6.12 3.17 44.56
N TYR A 677 -5.93 2.28 43.60
CA TYR A 677 -5.99 2.51 42.17
C TYR A 677 -6.44 1.25 41.44
N GLY A 678 -6.86 1.40 40.23
CA GLY A 678 -7.26 0.27 39.38
C GLY A 678 -7.23 0.67 37.92
N TYR A 679 -7.24 -0.33 37.05
CA TYR A 679 -7.26 -0.14 35.61
C TYR A 679 -8.27 -1.08 34.93
N MET A 680 -8.69 -0.70 33.74
CA MET A 680 -9.54 -1.48 32.87
C MET A 680 -9.04 -1.29 31.45
N ASP A 681 -8.82 -2.39 30.77
CA ASP A 681 -8.41 -2.42 29.39
C ASP A 681 -9.63 -2.47 28.48
N GLY A 682 -9.60 -1.69 27.45
CA GLY A 682 -10.59 -1.71 26.38
C GLY A 682 -9.91 -2.00 25.05
N PRO A 683 -10.66 -2.34 24.01
CA PRO A 683 -10.10 -2.75 22.72
C PRO A 683 -9.23 -1.69 22.04
N LEU A 684 -9.45 -0.42 22.32
CA LEU A 684 -8.65 0.69 21.79
C LEU A 684 -8.36 1.75 22.84
N GLY A 685 -8.32 1.38 24.09
CA GLY A 685 -8.08 2.36 25.14
C GLY A 685 -7.87 1.73 26.50
N LEU A 686 -7.24 2.49 27.34
CA LEU A 686 -6.85 2.13 28.68
C LEU A 686 -7.51 3.12 29.67
N THR A 687 -8.15 2.59 30.70
CA THR A 687 -8.82 3.42 31.71
C THR A 687 -8.26 3.14 33.08
N TRP A 688 -7.91 4.19 33.83
CA TRP A 688 -7.40 4.11 35.19
C TRP A 688 -8.27 4.89 36.15
N GLY A 689 -8.51 4.27 37.30
CA GLY A 689 -9.15 4.94 38.42
C GLY A 689 -8.17 5.20 39.55
N ILE A 690 -8.15 6.41 40.09
CA ILE A 690 -7.33 6.80 41.24
C ILE A 690 -8.23 7.35 42.32
N ASN A 691 -8.14 6.77 43.53
CA ASN A 691 -8.79 7.29 44.70
C ASN A 691 -7.84 8.24 45.46
N TRP A 692 -7.85 9.50 45.08
CA TRP A 692 -6.95 10.52 45.60
C TRP A 692 -7.07 10.76 47.10
N ALA A 693 -8.21 10.36 47.71
CA ALA A 693 -8.36 10.47 49.18
C ALA A 693 -7.40 9.55 49.92
N LYS A 694 -6.94 8.46 49.26
CA LYS A 694 -6.00 7.51 49.84
C LYS A 694 -4.54 7.82 49.58
N TRP A 695 -4.24 8.77 48.70
CA TRP A 695 -2.92 9.25 48.35
C TRP A 695 -2.63 10.63 48.94
#